data_d26b994d06433c87534c53eff68d964b
#
_entry.id   d26b994d06433c87534c53eff68d964b
#
_cell.length_a   1.000
_cell.length_b   1.000
_cell.length_c   1.000
_cell.angle_alpha   90.00
_cell.angle_beta   90.00
_cell.angle_gamma   90.00
#
_symmetry.space_group_name_H-M   'P 1'
#
loop_
_entity.id
_entity.type
_entity.pdbx_description
1 polymer ?
#
loop_
_entity_poly.entity_id
_entity_poly.type
_entity_poly.pdbx_seq_one_letter_code
_entity_poly.pdbx_strand_id
1 'polypeptide(L)'
;MTHRDQSLLLWFSEVGRDDADLVGGKGASLGELYRELVPRGVRVPNGFTTTASSYRRFLEAPVDQRSWLEIEEPEGLARVRATAARCGSLDEALRACFDGADASDQLEMYGRTALARQLVVATPVPDDVSDALKLAYRELCGEYGAEVDVAVRSSATVEDSADASFAGQCESYLNVNGFEEVLLRWKECCASLFTERAVSYQLAKDMDPLAASLAVVVMKMVRSDLATSGVMFTLDPDSGHRGVIHISSSYGLGELVVQGSVSPDQFTIWKEGLRRGYSAIVHRHLGAKDQAMVYSTQGGTRTESNDTSSARRRQWSLSREEISELGRMALAIEEHYGQPMDIEWAKDGRSQDLFIVQARPETVHSKARPTEIIRYAMPSGLAAQLAVDGKILAEGQAVGTRIGAGPVRRYKDYEEVILRKRALRERIAAGERLEDISVEERVFDSGDVLVTEMTTPDWEPLMKDASLIITEKGGRTSHAAIIAREFGIPAIVGCEDATKRLAPLQEVTGTCAEGDIALVFDGIHPFEVERTEVDTSIELETKIKLNVGFPSKALTDSQLPVDGVGLARLEFILTSEVGVHPLALLYRQELQDFLETGKLAPVLGRFHERLEAEGEEELRGILGAIDRRTAAYADKRQFFVDRVMEGVGLICAAFHPRPVLVRLSDLKSNEYRELLGGRLFEPVEENPMIAWRGASRYVDPDFTPAFEMECDALRLVKRRLGLENLELMVPFCRSPEEGAEVSGLLADRGLGAEADVRLSLMIELPSNVIEADRFIDAMDLSGGSIGSNDLVQTVYAVSRDDLEGYRHAVDARSPAVQRMIADAISAYRRRGLEIGICGQAPSDHPDEIPAFLVRCGISSISVTPDTALDVRLAVAKAEAEARGEGGEHPRSEPDVA
;
A
#
# COMPACT_ATOMS: atom_id res chain seq x y z
N MET A 1 -4.21 46.05 7.62
CA MET A 1 -5.10 45.20 6.84
C MET A 1 -5.11 45.71 5.42
N THR A 2 -4.72 44.87 4.48
CA THR A 2 -4.78 45.20 3.04
C THR A 2 -6.24 45.15 2.57
N HIS A 3 -6.54 45.72 1.41
CA HIS A 3 -7.88 45.69 0.81
C HIS A 3 -8.35 44.23 0.62
N ARG A 4 -7.43 43.31 0.50
CA ARG A 4 -7.64 41.86 0.34
C ARG A 4 -8.06 41.19 1.64
N ASP A 5 -7.57 41.67 2.81
CA ASP A 5 -7.94 41.12 4.12
C ASP A 5 -9.40 41.44 4.50
N GLN A 6 -10.04 42.42 3.82
CA GLN A 6 -11.43 42.82 4.01
C GLN A 6 -12.37 42.19 2.98
N SER A 7 -11.84 41.46 1.98
CA SER A 7 -12.67 40.80 0.99
C SER A 7 -13.48 39.68 1.64
N LEU A 8 -14.77 39.59 1.29
CA LEU A 8 -15.65 38.53 1.80
C LEU A 8 -15.49 37.22 1.03
N LEU A 9 -14.99 37.29 -0.19
CA LEU A 9 -14.86 36.16 -1.09
C LEU A 9 -13.70 36.39 -2.06
N LEU A 10 -13.03 35.26 -2.46
CA LEU A 10 -11.96 35.25 -3.46
C LEU A 10 -12.17 34.06 -4.41
N TRP A 11 -11.92 34.28 -5.71
CA TRP A 11 -11.88 33.20 -6.69
C TRP A 11 -10.57 32.40 -6.60
N PHE A 12 -10.56 31.13 -7.02
CA PHE A 12 -9.33 30.32 -7.01
C PHE A 12 -8.19 30.95 -7.79
N SER A 13 -8.47 31.70 -8.85
CA SER A 13 -7.48 32.46 -9.61
C SER A 13 -6.81 33.60 -8.80
N GLU A 14 -7.39 34.01 -7.69
CA GLU A 14 -6.90 35.09 -6.85
C GLU A 14 -6.18 34.60 -5.59
N VAL A 15 -6.21 33.26 -5.31
CA VAL A 15 -5.73 32.63 -4.08
C VAL A 15 -4.45 31.83 -4.36
N GLY A 16 -3.53 31.82 -3.41
CA GLY A 16 -2.31 31.02 -3.43
C GLY A 16 -2.02 30.37 -2.08
N ARG A 17 -0.97 29.57 -2.02
CA ARG A 17 -0.59 28.83 -0.81
C ARG A 17 -0.33 29.68 0.43
N ASP A 18 0.10 30.92 0.23
CA ASP A 18 0.41 31.85 1.32
C ASP A 18 -0.84 32.51 1.92
N ASP A 19 -2.02 32.24 1.37
CA ASP A 19 -3.30 32.80 1.82
C ASP A 19 -4.04 31.90 2.85
N ALA A 20 -3.37 30.88 3.41
CA ALA A 20 -4.00 29.91 4.33
C ALA A 20 -4.67 30.56 5.56
N ASP A 21 -4.10 31.64 6.09
CA ASP A 21 -4.70 32.42 7.19
C ASP A 21 -6.00 33.15 6.79
N LEU A 22 -6.20 33.35 5.50
CA LEU A 22 -7.37 34.07 4.96
C LEU A 22 -8.46 33.11 4.48
N VAL A 23 -8.08 32.00 3.81
CA VAL A 23 -9.02 31.10 3.13
C VAL A 23 -8.95 29.64 3.62
N GLY A 24 -8.16 29.37 4.66
CA GLY A 24 -7.91 28.05 5.18
C GLY A 24 -7.02 27.20 4.27
N GLY A 25 -6.53 26.08 4.77
CA GLY A 25 -5.60 25.19 4.05
C GLY A 25 -6.16 24.65 2.73
N LYS A 26 -7.39 24.12 2.73
CA LYS A 26 -8.04 23.60 1.51
C LYS A 26 -8.26 24.69 0.46
N GLY A 27 -8.71 25.88 0.88
CA GLY A 27 -8.93 27.03 -0.01
C GLY A 27 -7.61 27.49 -0.66
N ALA A 28 -6.56 27.60 0.15
CA ALA A 28 -5.21 27.99 -0.30
C ALA A 28 -4.63 26.97 -1.28
N SER A 29 -4.75 25.66 -0.98
CA SER A 29 -4.28 24.59 -1.84
C SER A 29 -5.01 24.56 -3.18
N LEU A 30 -6.35 24.63 -3.20
CA LEU A 30 -7.13 24.64 -4.43
C LEU A 30 -6.86 25.89 -5.29
N GLY A 31 -6.70 27.07 -4.66
CA GLY A 31 -6.31 28.28 -5.35
C GLY A 31 -4.93 28.16 -5.99
N GLU A 32 -3.93 27.65 -5.26
CA GLU A 32 -2.58 27.42 -5.77
C GLU A 32 -2.59 26.43 -6.94
N LEU A 33 -3.30 25.30 -6.80
CA LEU A 33 -3.47 24.30 -7.87
C LEU A 33 -4.09 24.94 -9.11
N TYR A 34 -5.16 25.72 -8.94
CA TYR A 34 -5.87 26.36 -10.04
C TYR A 34 -5.00 27.39 -10.74
N ARG A 35 -4.40 28.30 -10.00
CA ARG A 35 -3.63 29.43 -10.52
C ARG A 35 -2.32 28.98 -11.19
N GLU A 36 -1.56 28.07 -10.55
CA GLU A 36 -0.21 27.71 -10.96
C GLU A 36 -0.13 26.46 -11.82
N LEU A 37 -1.04 25.50 -11.63
CA LEU A 37 -0.92 24.16 -12.23
C LEU A 37 -1.93 23.90 -13.36
N VAL A 38 -3.07 24.60 -13.41
CA VAL A 38 -3.97 24.53 -14.58
C VAL A 38 -3.22 24.93 -15.88
N PRO A 39 -2.40 26.00 -15.89
CA PRO A 39 -1.59 26.31 -17.06
C PRO A 39 -0.55 25.24 -17.46
N ARG A 40 -0.21 24.34 -16.51
CA ARG A 40 0.72 23.22 -16.72
C ARG A 40 0.03 21.90 -17.04
N GLY A 41 -1.29 21.92 -17.27
CA GLY A 41 -2.07 20.75 -17.69
C GLY A 41 -2.71 19.95 -16.56
N VAL A 42 -2.64 20.39 -15.31
CA VAL A 42 -3.40 19.80 -14.19
C VAL A 42 -4.82 20.36 -14.24
N ARG A 43 -5.83 19.49 -14.39
CA ARG A 43 -7.22 19.95 -14.38
C ARG A 43 -7.74 20.08 -12.96
N VAL A 44 -8.22 21.27 -12.60
CA VAL A 44 -8.85 21.59 -11.31
C VAL A 44 -10.21 22.24 -11.61
N PRO A 45 -11.32 21.82 -10.98
CA PRO A 45 -12.60 22.49 -11.17
C PRO A 45 -12.53 23.93 -10.68
N ASN A 46 -13.15 24.88 -11.40
CA ASN A 46 -13.20 26.27 -10.93
C ASN A 46 -14.13 26.42 -9.71
N GLY A 47 -13.90 27.47 -8.94
CA GLY A 47 -14.65 27.77 -7.75
C GLY A 47 -14.15 29.04 -7.03
N PHE A 48 -14.74 29.30 -5.91
CA PHE A 48 -14.39 30.42 -5.04
C PHE A 48 -14.38 29.96 -3.58
N THR A 49 -13.78 30.77 -2.73
CA THR A 49 -13.75 30.56 -1.28
C THR A 49 -14.22 31.81 -0.56
N THR A 50 -15.06 31.67 0.46
CA THR A 50 -15.26 32.76 1.42
C THR A 50 -14.03 32.91 2.27
N THR A 51 -13.82 34.09 2.87
CA THR A 51 -12.67 34.37 3.70
C THR A 51 -12.99 34.25 5.19
N ALA A 52 -11.97 34.21 6.03
CA ALA A 52 -12.10 34.32 7.48
C ALA A 52 -12.85 35.61 7.90
N SER A 53 -12.85 36.66 7.05
CA SER A 53 -13.61 37.88 7.28
C SER A 53 -15.12 37.67 7.15
N SER A 54 -15.57 36.84 6.22
CA SER A 54 -16.99 36.47 6.11
C SER A 54 -17.46 35.69 7.35
N TYR A 55 -16.65 34.78 7.86
CA TYR A 55 -16.97 34.04 9.09
C TYR A 55 -17.04 34.98 10.30
N ARG A 56 -16.05 35.86 10.48
CA ARG A 56 -16.08 36.86 11.55
C ARG A 56 -17.28 37.80 11.46
N ARG A 57 -17.62 38.23 10.25
CA ARG A 57 -18.80 39.03 9.98
C ARG A 57 -20.09 38.31 10.36
N PHE A 58 -20.15 37.00 10.14
CA PHE A 58 -21.26 36.16 10.54
C PHE A 58 -21.37 36.00 12.07
N LEU A 59 -20.25 35.87 12.77
CA LEU A 59 -20.24 35.84 14.24
C LEU A 59 -20.74 37.16 14.89
N GLU A 60 -20.63 38.27 14.19
CA GLU A 60 -21.17 39.58 14.65
C GLU A 60 -22.71 39.69 14.42
N ALA A 61 -23.31 38.73 13.70
CA ALA A 61 -24.75 38.79 13.43
C ALA A 61 -25.57 38.75 14.71
N PRO A 62 -26.67 39.59 14.77
CA PRO A 62 -27.55 39.61 15.93
C PRO A 62 -28.31 38.30 16.08
N VAL A 63 -28.46 37.85 17.33
CA VAL A 63 -29.25 36.68 17.67
C VAL A 63 -30.75 36.95 17.42
N ASP A 64 -31.38 36.21 16.49
CA ASP A 64 -32.81 36.30 16.26
C ASP A 64 -33.57 35.46 17.29
N GLN A 65 -34.25 36.12 18.21
CA GLN A 65 -35.01 35.46 19.28
C GLN A 65 -36.16 34.55 18.75
N ARG A 66 -36.67 34.77 17.54
CA ARG A 66 -37.69 33.89 16.96
C ARG A 66 -37.12 32.56 16.51
N SER A 67 -35.96 32.58 15.85
CA SER A 67 -35.26 31.35 15.42
C SER A 67 -34.80 30.51 16.63
N TRP A 68 -34.57 31.17 17.77
CA TRP A 68 -34.21 30.50 19.03
C TRP A 68 -35.31 29.66 19.65
N LEU A 69 -36.59 30.02 19.41
CA LEU A 69 -37.72 29.25 19.94
C LEU A 69 -37.87 27.87 19.26
N GLU A 70 -37.29 27.72 18.07
CA GLU A 70 -37.30 26.47 17.28
C GLU A 70 -36.18 25.52 17.62
N ILE A 71 -35.19 25.97 18.43
CA ILE A 71 -34.03 25.14 18.84
C ILE A 71 -34.49 24.15 19.92
N GLU A 72 -34.24 22.85 19.69
CA GLU A 72 -34.47 21.83 20.69
C GLU A 72 -33.52 22.00 21.90
N GLU A 73 -34.06 21.87 23.10
CA GLU A 73 -33.31 22.01 24.35
C GLU A 73 -32.63 20.68 24.68
N PRO A 74 -31.29 20.58 24.68
CA PRO A 74 -30.62 19.42 25.20
C PRO A 74 -30.88 19.25 26.69
N GLU A 75 -31.02 18.03 27.16
CA GLU A 75 -31.30 17.70 28.56
C GLU A 75 -30.24 18.28 29.50
N GLY A 76 -30.67 19.00 30.53
CA GLY A 76 -29.77 19.62 31.52
C GLY A 76 -29.18 20.99 31.17
N LEU A 77 -29.37 21.53 29.95
CA LEU A 77 -28.72 22.77 29.47
C LEU A 77 -29.65 24.00 29.42
N ALA A 78 -30.82 23.95 30.06
CA ALA A 78 -31.78 25.06 30.13
C ALA A 78 -31.15 26.40 30.54
N ARG A 79 -30.23 26.40 31.51
CA ARG A 79 -29.54 27.59 31.97
C ARG A 79 -28.55 28.14 30.90
N VAL A 80 -27.78 27.28 30.25
CA VAL A 80 -26.85 27.66 29.18
C VAL A 80 -27.62 28.29 28.04
N ARG A 81 -28.69 27.61 27.57
CA ARG A 81 -29.59 28.13 26.52
C ARG A 81 -30.19 29.49 26.87
N ALA A 82 -30.72 29.66 28.12
CA ALA A 82 -31.30 30.93 28.55
C ALA A 82 -30.25 32.06 28.61
N THR A 83 -29.00 31.76 28.92
CA THR A 83 -27.90 32.72 28.92
C THR A 83 -27.56 33.16 27.50
N ALA A 84 -27.35 32.19 26.61
CA ALA A 84 -27.04 32.41 25.21
C ALA A 84 -28.17 33.19 24.49
N ALA A 85 -29.43 32.95 24.81
CA ALA A 85 -30.59 33.69 24.29
C ALA A 85 -30.63 35.20 24.61
N ARG A 86 -29.82 35.65 25.56
CA ARG A 86 -29.75 37.04 25.98
C ARG A 86 -28.59 37.81 25.38
N CYS A 87 -27.72 37.10 24.66
CA CYS A 87 -26.56 37.68 24.03
C CYS A 87 -26.93 38.56 22.84
N GLY A 88 -26.11 39.57 22.54
CA GLY A 88 -26.35 40.52 21.46
C GLY A 88 -25.88 40.03 20.09
N SER A 89 -24.92 39.11 20.08
CA SER A 89 -24.35 38.55 18.85
C SER A 89 -24.20 37.02 18.90
N LEU A 90 -24.00 36.39 17.76
CA LEU A 90 -23.73 34.96 17.68
C LEU A 90 -22.44 34.58 18.41
N ASP A 91 -21.37 35.37 18.31
CA ASP A 91 -20.10 35.18 19.06
C ASP A 91 -20.33 35.10 20.57
N GLU A 92 -21.05 36.09 21.14
CA GLU A 92 -21.38 36.08 22.56
C GLU A 92 -22.21 34.85 22.96
N ALA A 93 -23.13 34.45 22.12
CA ALA A 93 -23.99 33.29 22.37
C ALA A 93 -23.21 31.95 22.36
N LEU A 94 -22.27 31.80 21.40
CA LEU A 94 -21.40 30.63 21.32
C LEU A 94 -20.43 30.56 22.52
N ARG A 95 -19.85 31.71 22.95
CA ARG A 95 -19.05 31.77 24.20
C ARG A 95 -19.86 31.33 25.41
N ALA A 96 -21.10 31.75 25.51
CA ALA A 96 -21.96 31.35 26.60
C ALA A 96 -22.29 29.81 26.58
N CYS A 97 -22.24 29.18 25.42
CA CYS A 97 -22.38 27.71 25.31
C CYS A 97 -21.20 26.97 25.95
N PHE A 98 -19.98 27.50 25.87
CA PHE A 98 -18.76 26.84 26.35
C PHE A 98 -18.25 27.39 27.69
N ASP A 99 -18.82 28.46 28.23
CA ASP A 99 -18.45 29.01 29.52
C ASP A 99 -18.65 28.00 30.63
N GLY A 100 -17.58 27.69 31.36
CA GLY A 100 -17.56 26.71 32.44
C GLY A 100 -17.81 25.26 31.98
N ALA A 101 -17.56 24.93 30.72
CA ALA A 101 -17.67 23.55 30.21
C ALA A 101 -16.55 22.67 30.74
N ASP A 102 -16.89 21.47 31.18
CA ASP A 102 -15.90 20.45 31.57
C ASP A 102 -15.62 19.54 30.37
N ALA A 103 -14.41 19.67 29.80
CA ALA A 103 -13.97 18.85 28.65
C ALA A 103 -13.96 17.33 28.96
N SER A 104 -13.93 16.94 30.22
CA SER A 104 -13.97 15.53 30.65
C SER A 104 -15.40 14.96 30.68
N ASP A 105 -16.43 15.81 30.74
CA ASP A 105 -17.83 15.42 30.69
C ASP A 105 -18.34 15.38 29.23
N GLN A 106 -18.21 14.24 28.59
CA GLN A 106 -18.60 14.07 27.18
C GLN A 106 -20.11 14.26 26.95
N LEU A 107 -20.98 13.94 27.93
CA LEU A 107 -22.42 14.11 27.76
C LEU A 107 -22.82 15.60 27.81
N GLU A 108 -22.22 16.37 28.72
CA GLU A 108 -22.37 17.81 28.78
C GLU A 108 -21.80 18.45 27.49
N MET A 109 -20.63 18.00 27.06
CA MET A 109 -20.00 18.48 25.82
C MET A 109 -20.84 18.18 24.58
N TYR A 110 -21.40 16.98 24.46
CA TYR A 110 -22.34 16.63 23.37
C TYR A 110 -23.54 17.59 23.32
N GLY A 111 -24.17 17.85 24.47
CA GLY A 111 -25.31 18.78 24.54
C GLY A 111 -24.93 20.22 24.22
N ARG A 112 -23.78 20.72 24.71
CA ARG A 112 -23.29 22.08 24.48
C ARG A 112 -22.89 22.31 23.03
N THR A 113 -22.22 21.35 22.41
CA THR A 113 -21.84 21.38 20.99
C THR A 113 -23.05 21.27 20.06
N ALA A 114 -24.04 20.44 20.40
CA ALA A 114 -25.29 20.36 19.68
C ALA A 114 -26.04 21.69 19.69
N LEU A 115 -26.14 22.34 20.87
CA LEU A 115 -26.74 23.67 21.02
C LEU A 115 -25.98 24.72 20.19
N ALA A 116 -24.65 24.75 20.24
CA ALA A 116 -23.84 25.68 19.49
C ALA A 116 -24.07 25.53 17.97
N ARG A 117 -24.08 24.30 17.45
CA ARG A 117 -24.36 24.05 16.03
C ARG A 117 -25.75 24.51 15.60
N GLN A 118 -26.77 24.21 16.41
CA GLN A 118 -28.15 24.66 16.14
C GLN A 118 -28.23 26.20 16.09
N LEU A 119 -27.50 26.89 16.97
CA LEU A 119 -27.41 28.36 16.99
C LEU A 119 -26.85 28.92 15.69
N VAL A 120 -25.73 28.36 15.23
CA VAL A 120 -25.10 28.77 13.97
C VAL A 120 -26.07 28.61 12.79
N VAL A 121 -26.70 27.44 12.68
CA VAL A 121 -27.64 27.17 11.57
C VAL A 121 -28.90 28.03 11.63
N ALA A 122 -29.41 28.35 12.82
CA ALA A 122 -30.61 29.19 12.99
C ALA A 122 -30.33 30.69 12.73
N THR A 123 -29.06 31.15 12.90
CA THR A 123 -28.74 32.57 12.73
C THR A 123 -28.78 32.99 11.27
N PRO A 124 -29.46 34.14 10.91
CA PRO A 124 -29.43 34.65 9.55
C PRO A 124 -28.01 35.11 9.13
N VAL A 125 -27.64 34.81 7.89
CA VAL A 125 -26.39 35.29 7.31
C VAL A 125 -26.55 36.80 6.99
N PRO A 126 -25.54 37.65 7.32
CA PRO A 126 -25.58 39.08 6.95
C PRO A 126 -25.77 39.29 5.44
N ASP A 127 -26.54 40.30 5.07
CA ASP A 127 -26.90 40.57 3.68
C ASP A 127 -25.70 40.76 2.78
N ASP A 128 -24.64 41.41 3.24
CA ASP A 128 -23.41 41.63 2.49
C ASP A 128 -22.66 40.31 2.17
N VAL A 129 -22.64 39.35 3.10
CA VAL A 129 -22.07 38.02 2.88
C VAL A 129 -22.94 37.18 1.95
N SER A 130 -24.28 37.20 2.18
CA SER A 130 -25.24 36.49 1.36
C SER A 130 -25.25 36.98 -0.10
N ASP A 131 -25.20 38.31 -0.32
CA ASP A 131 -25.16 38.90 -1.67
C ASP A 131 -23.84 38.57 -2.39
N ALA A 132 -22.72 38.58 -1.68
CA ALA A 132 -21.42 38.17 -2.25
C ALA A 132 -21.43 36.70 -2.71
N LEU A 133 -21.93 35.80 -1.86
CA LEU A 133 -22.09 34.36 -2.21
C LEU A 133 -23.01 34.17 -3.41
N LYS A 134 -24.16 34.90 -3.44
CA LYS A 134 -25.13 34.83 -4.52
C LYS A 134 -24.56 35.28 -5.86
N LEU A 135 -23.78 36.35 -5.84
CA LEU A 135 -23.12 36.86 -7.05
C LEU A 135 -22.10 35.86 -7.60
N ALA A 136 -21.21 35.37 -6.73
CA ALA A 136 -20.19 34.38 -7.15
C ALA A 136 -20.80 33.06 -7.64
N TYR A 137 -21.85 32.55 -6.97
CA TYR A 137 -22.55 31.33 -7.45
C TYR A 137 -23.18 31.55 -8.81
N ARG A 138 -23.82 32.72 -9.05
CA ARG A 138 -24.38 33.05 -10.38
C ARG A 138 -23.30 33.15 -11.47
N GLU A 139 -22.14 33.70 -11.15
CA GLU A 139 -21.03 33.79 -12.07
C GLU A 139 -20.49 32.38 -12.41
N LEU A 140 -20.35 31.50 -11.42
CA LEU A 140 -19.97 30.10 -11.62
C LEU A 140 -21.04 29.37 -12.50
N CYS A 141 -22.32 29.60 -12.29
CA CYS A 141 -23.39 29.09 -13.16
C CYS A 141 -23.26 29.60 -14.58
N GLY A 142 -22.81 30.84 -14.77
CA GLY A 142 -22.54 31.41 -16.11
C GLY A 142 -21.42 30.69 -16.87
N GLU A 143 -20.41 30.20 -16.18
CA GLU A 143 -19.29 29.46 -16.75
C GLU A 143 -19.67 28.03 -17.17
N TYR A 144 -20.44 27.30 -16.33
CA TYR A 144 -20.71 25.86 -16.53
C TYR A 144 -22.15 25.54 -17.00
N GLY A 145 -23.02 26.52 -17.05
CA GLY A 145 -24.45 26.38 -17.40
C GLY A 145 -25.38 26.71 -16.23
N ALA A 146 -26.70 26.82 -16.48
CA ALA A 146 -27.67 27.17 -15.46
C ALA A 146 -27.68 26.14 -14.32
N GLU A 147 -27.68 26.62 -13.08
CA GLU A 147 -27.73 25.84 -11.84
C GLU A 147 -26.70 24.69 -11.78
N VAL A 148 -25.43 25.07 -11.76
CA VAL A 148 -24.33 24.10 -11.65
C VAL A 148 -24.33 23.45 -10.27
N ASP A 149 -24.16 22.12 -10.25
CA ASP A 149 -23.92 21.38 -9.01
C ASP A 149 -22.54 21.75 -8.44
N VAL A 150 -22.49 22.03 -7.13
CA VAL A 150 -21.24 22.39 -6.43
C VAL A 150 -20.99 21.50 -5.23
N ALA A 151 -19.73 21.41 -4.85
CA ALA A 151 -19.28 20.93 -3.54
C ALA A 151 -19.05 22.14 -2.63
N VAL A 152 -19.59 22.09 -1.40
CA VAL A 152 -19.40 23.10 -0.36
C VAL A 152 -18.59 22.47 0.76
N ARG A 153 -17.37 22.95 1.00
CA ARG A 153 -16.38 22.32 1.88
C ARG A 153 -15.84 23.31 2.89
N SER A 154 -15.80 22.92 4.15
CA SER A 154 -15.14 23.72 5.20
C SER A 154 -13.62 23.71 5.01
N SER A 155 -12.99 24.85 5.29
CA SER A 155 -11.55 25.11 5.19
C SER A 155 -11.10 25.92 6.42
N ALA A 156 -10.65 25.23 7.45
CA ALA A 156 -10.21 25.89 8.69
C ALA A 156 -8.80 26.49 8.53
N THR A 157 -8.56 27.64 9.17
CA THR A 157 -7.25 28.31 9.09
C THR A 157 -6.16 27.59 9.89
N VAL A 158 -6.52 26.62 10.72
CA VAL A 158 -5.60 25.82 11.55
C VAL A 158 -5.51 24.34 11.11
N GLU A 159 -6.13 23.98 9.97
CA GLU A 159 -6.29 22.58 9.54
C GLU A 159 -4.95 21.91 9.13
N ASP A 160 -4.00 22.66 8.57
CA ASP A 160 -2.74 22.14 8.01
C ASP A 160 -1.49 22.62 8.80
N SER A 161 -1.64 22.98 10.08
CA SER A 161 -0.47 23.34 10.89
C SER A 161 0.32 22.08 11.28
N ALA A 162 1.65 22.13 11.20
CA ALA A 162 2.56 20.99 11.44
C ALA A 162 2.44 20.35 12.83
N ASP A 163 1.80 21.02 13.79
CA ASP A 163 1.68 20.58 15.18
C ASP A 163 0.26 20.21 15.61
N ALA A 164 -0.75 20.38 14.74
CA ALA A 164 -2.15 20.07 15.07
C ALA A 164 -2.89 19.55 13.84
N SER A 165 -3.06 18.24 13.75
CA SER A 165 -3.85 17.62 12.68
C SER A 165 -5.34 17.79 12.99
N PHE A 166 -6.00 18.73 12.34
CA PHE A 166 -7.45 18.83 12.24
C PHE A 166 -8.00 17.99 11.06
N ALA A 167 -7.19 17.10 10.53
CA ALA A 167 -7.57 16.25 9.40
C ALA A 167 -8.82 15.42 9.74
N GLY A 168 -9.82 15.48 8.85
CA GLY A 168 -11.07 14.73 9.01
C GLY A 168 -12.10 15.34 9.98
N GLN A 169 -11.86 16.54 10.52
CA GLN A 169 -12.82 17.22 11.41
C GLN A 169 -13.79 18.15 10.67
N CYS A 170 -13.55 18.40 9.40
CA CYS A 170 -14.28 19.36 8.58
C CYS A 170 -15.27 18.68 7.64
N GLU A 171 -16.49 19.20 7.55
CA GLU A 171 -17.57 18.63 6.73
C GLU A 171 -17.45 19.06 5.26
N SER A 172 -17.93 18.19 4.37
CA SER A 172 -18.05 18.45 2.93
C SER A 172 -19.43 18.05 2.47
N TYR A 173 -20.12 18.96 1.82
CA TYR A 173 -21.46 18.74 1.25
C TYR A 173 -21.34 18.66 -0.26
N LEU A 174 -21.74 17.52 -0.81
CA LEU A 174 -21.68 17.24 -2.24
C LEU A 174 -23.05 17.43 -2.89
N ASN A 175 -23.07 17.56 -4.21
CA ASN A 175 -24.30 17.68 -4.99
C ASN A 175 -25.21 18.81 -4.52
N VAL A 176 -24.64 19.96 -4.14
CA VAL A 176 -25.40 21.15 -3.72
C VAL A 176 -25.84 21.92 -4.95
N ASN A 177 -27.13 22.16 -5.08
CA ASN A 177 -27.70 22.83 -6.24
C ASN A 177 -28.67 23.94 -5.80
N GLY A 178 -28.54 25.11 -6.44
CA GLY A 178 -29.32 26.28 -6.11
C GLY A 178 -28.75 27.11 -4.94
N PHE A 179 -28.97 28.43 -5.02
CA PHE A 179 -28.33 29.38 -4.06
C PHE A 179 -28.76 29.15 -2.62
N GLU A 180 -30.05 28.88 -2.37
CA GLU A 180 -30.58 28.70 -1.02
C GLU A 180 -29.91 27.49 -0.32
N GLU A 181 -29.67 26.42 -1.10
CA GLU A 181 -28.98 25.23 -0.58
C GLU A 181 -27.48 25.52 -0.37
N VAL A 182 -26.81 26.26 -1.25
CA VAL A 182 -25.42 26.71 -1.05
C VAL A 182 -25.31 27.52 0.25
N LEU A 183 -26.24 28.43 0.51
CA LEU A 183 -26.24 29.25 1.72
C LEU A 183 -26.50 28.42 2.97
N LEU A 184 -27.38 27.43 2.91
CA LEU A 184 -27.60 26.49 4.02
C LEU A 184 -26.35 25.69 4.32
N ARG A 185 -25.72 25.08 3.30
CA ARG A 185 -24.49 24.29 3.48
C ARG A 185 -23.31 25.15 3.94
N TRP A 186 -23.24 26.42 3.52
CA TRP A 186 -22.27 27.37 4.05
C TRP A 186 -22.40 27.54 5.57
N LYS A 187 -23.64 27.69 6.10
CA LYS A 187 -23.89 27.74 7.55
C LYS A 187 -23.53 26.45 8.25
N GLU A 188 -23.86 25.32 7.67
CA GLU A 188 -23.51 23.99 8.24
C GLU A 188 -22.00 23.77 8.27
N CYS A 189 -21.25 24.21 7.24
CA CYS A 189 -19.80 24.28 7.30
C CYS A 189 -19.31 25.13 8.46
N CYS A 190 -19.92 26.30 8.72
CA CYS A 190 -19.58 27.12 9.88
C CYS A 190 -19.88 26.40 11.20
N ALA A 191 -20.98 25.65 11.26
CA ALA A 191 -21.37 24.88 12.42
C ALA A 191 -20.43 23.69 12.71
N SER A 192 -19.72 23.18 11.69
CA SER A 192 -18.82 22.02 11.84
C SER A 192 -17.60 22.28 12.74
N LEU A 193 -17.22 23.54 12.98
CA LEU A 193 -16.21 23.91 13.98
C LEU A 193 -16.60 23.51 15.41
N PHE A 194 -17.90 23.39 15.69
CA PHE A 194 -18.45 23.11 17.01
C PHE A 194 -18.91 21.65 17.15
N THR A 195 -18.23 20.71 16.49
CA THR A 195 -18.40 19.29 16.77
C THR A 195 -17.79 18.93 18.13
N GLU A 196 -18.32 17.90 18.79
CA GLU A 196 -17.80 17.42 20.09
C GLU A 196 -16.29 17.18 20.04
N ARG A 197 -15.84 16.54 18.98
CA ARG A 197 -14.43 16.22 18.75
C ARG A 197 -13.56 17.48 18.62
N ALA A 198 -13.99 18.43 17.79
CA ALA A 198 -13.24 19.67 17.56
C ALA A 198 -13.10 20.50 18.85
N VAL A 199 -14.21 20.67 19.58
CA VAL A 199 -14.23 21.46 20.82
C VAL A 199 -13.47 20.75 21.95
N SER A 200 -13.67 19.45 22.14
CA SER A 200 -12.95 18.68 23.16
C SER A 200 -11.43 18.67 22.92
N TYR A 201 -11.00 18.57 21.67
CA TYR A 201 -9.57 18.69 21.31
C TYR A 201 -9.00 20.06 21.63
N GLN A 202 -9.72 21.14 21.28
CA GLN A 202 -9.30 22.51 21.56
C GLN A 202 -9.20 22.78 23.06
N LEU A 203 -10.21 22.37 23.84
CA LEU A 203 -10.22 22.53 25.29
C LEU A 203 -9.12 21.68 25.97
N ALA A 204 -8.86 20.45 25.48
CA ALA A 204 -7.78 19.62 25.99
C ALA A 204 -6.38 20.21 25.74
N LYS A 205 -6.24 21.10 24.75
CA LYS A 205 -5.02 21.85 24.42
C LYS A 205 -5.01 23.25 25.04
N ASP A 206 -5.97 23.60 25.89
CA ASP A 206 -6.12 24.94 26.50
C ASP A 206 -6.30 26.06 25.46
N MET A 207 -6.95 25.72 24.32
CA MET A 207 -7.25 26.63 23.22
C MET A 207 -8.69 27.13 23.33
N ASP A 208 -8.93 28.41 23.00
CA ASP A 208 -10.29 28.96 22.90
C ASP A 208 -11.03 28.35 21.69
N PRO A 209 -12.16 27.64 21.88
CA PRO A 209 -12.95 27.06 20.77
C PRO A 209 -13.40 28.06 19.70
N LEU A 210 -13.41 29.34 20.00
CA LEU A 210 -13.75 30.39 19.06
C LEU A 210 -12.52 31.11 18.45
N ALA A 211 -11.29 30.72 18.81
CA ALA A 211 -10.09 31.29 18.22
C ALA A 211 -9.87 30.87 16.77
N ALA A 212 -10.34 29.67 16.38
CA ALA A 212 -10.27 29.19 15.01
C ALA A 212 -11.18 29.99 14.08
N SER A 213 -10.64 30.41 12.94
CA SER A 213 -11.41 31.01 11.85
C SER A 213 -11.67 30.00 10.75
N LEU A 214 -12.79 30.16 10.06
CA LEU A 214 -13.19 29.28 8.96
C LEU A 214 -13.37 30.06 7.66
N ALA A 215 -12.98 29.43 6.58
CA ALA A 215 -13.37 29.75 5.24
C ALA A 215 -14.22 28.60 4.68
N VAL A 216 -14.99 28.84 3.65
CA VAL A 216 -15.79 27.81 2.98
C VAL A 216 -15.51 27.84 1.49
N VAL A 217 -15.08 26.73 0.96
CA VAL A 217 -14.84 26.52 -0.47
C VAL A 217 -16.14 26.12 -1.15
N VAL A 218 -16.45 26.76 -2.27
CA VAL A 218 -17.55 26.41 -3.18
C VAL A 218 -16.95 26.15 -4.55
N MET A 219 -16.99 24.92 -5.03
CA MET A 219 -16.36 24.53 -6.29
C MET A 219 -17.31 23.70 -7.15
N LYS A 220 -17.14 23.78 -8.49
CA LYS A 220 -17.91 22.92 -9.40
C LYS A 220 -17.79 21.47 -9.02
N MET A 221 -18.89 20.77 -8.89
CA MET A 221 -18.93 19.34 -8.61
C MET A 221 -18.47 18.52 -9.83
N VAL A 222 -17.50 17.63 -9.63
CA VAL A 222 -17.10 16.64 -10.63
C VAL A 222 -18.06 15.45 -10.53
N ARG A 223 -18.70 15.09 -11.64
CA ARG A 223 -19.73 14.03 -11.68
C ARG A 223 -19.13 12.63 -11.68
N SER A 224 -18.36 12.32 -10.64
CA SER A 224 -17.77 11.00 -10.45
C SER A 224 -18.79 9.94 -10.04
N ASP A 225 -19.96 10.34 -9.55
CA ASP A 225 -21.12 9.44 -9.38
C ASP A 225 -21.47 8.63 -10.64
N LEU A 226 -21.15 9.16 -11.82
CA LEU A 226 -21.33 8.50 -13.11
C LEU A 226 -20.05 7.79 -13.62
N ALA A 227 -18.93 7.90 -12.90
CA ALA A 227 -17.63 7.40 -13.32
C ALA A 227 -16.85 6.79 -12.14
N THR A 228 -15.67 7.37 -11.83
CA THR A 228 -14.75 6.87 -10.80
C THR A 228 -14.09 8.03 -10.05
N SER A 229 -13.58 7.75 -8.87
CA SER A 229 -12.81 8.68 -8.06
C SER A 229 -11.84 7.92 -7.15
N GLY A 230 -10.99 8.65 -6.48
CA GLY A 230 -10.08 8.04 -5.54
C GLY A 230 -9.03 8.99 -4.97
N VAL A 231 -8.00 8.40 -4.41
CA VAL A 231 -6.87 9.11 -3.82
C VAL A 231 -5.56 8.64 -4.45
N MET A 232 -4.53 9.45 -4.43
CA MET A 232 -3.19 9.07 -4.85
C MET A 232 -2.13 9.74 -3.98
N PHE A 233 -1.05 9.00 -3.75
CA PHE A 233 0.12 9.45 -3.01
C PHE A 233 1.31 9.50 -3.94
N THR A 234 2.12 10.55 -3.84
CA THR A 234 3.36 10.65 -4.62
C THR A 234 4.54 9.94 -3.95
N LEU A 235 4.26 8.94 -3.14
CA LEU A 235 5.19 7.96 -2.58
C LEU A 235 4.41 6.66 -2.33
N ASP A 236 5.12 5.60 -1.95
CA ASP A 236 4.45 4.42 -1.41
C ASP A 236 4.03 4.69 0.04
N PRO A 237 2.71 4.62 0.36
CA PRO A 237 2.22 5.00 1.68
C PRO A 237 2.65 4.04 2.81
N ASP A 238 3.14 2.83 2.49
CA ASP A 238 3.58 1.86 3.49
C ASP A 238 5.07 1.98 3.79
N SER A 239 5.90 2.02 2.77
CA SER A 239 7.36 2.09 2.91
C SER A 239 7.92 3.51 2.91
N GLY A 240 7.17 4.51 2.44
CA GLY A 240 7.66 5.85 2.19
C GLY A 240 8.59 5.97 0.97
N HIS A 241 8.65 4.95 0.12
CA HIS A 241 9.52 4.94 -1.07
C HIS A 241 9.10 6.03 -2.06
N ARG A 242 10.00 6.99 -2.33
CA ARG A 242 9.70 8.19 -3.13
C ARG A 242 9.76 7.98 -4.64
N GLY A 243 10.19 6.83 -5.12
CA GLY A 243 10.33 6.52 -6.56
C GLY A 243 9.03 6.16 -7.26
N VAL A 244 7.92 6.05 -6.53
CA VAL A 244 6.63 5.60 -7.06
C VAL A 244 5.49 6.56 -6.73
N ILE A 245 4.38 6.40 -7.47
CA ILE A 245 3.07 7.00 -7.18
C ILE A 245 2.11 5.85 -6.91
N HIS A 246 1.37 5.92 -5.82
CA HIS A 246 0.32 4.97 -5.50
C HIS A 246 -1.05 5.60 -5.77
N ILE A 247 -1.92 4.92 -6.53
CA ILE A 247 -3.27 5.39 -6.88
C ILE A 247 -4.29 4.36 -6.42
N SER A 248 -5.29 4.80 -5.67
CA SER A 248 -6.49 4.02 -5.34
C SER A 248 -7.69 4.56 -6.12
N SER A 249 -8.55 3.65 -6.60
CA SER A 249 -9.68 4.01 -7.46
C SER A 249 -10.90 3.12 -7.20
N SER A 250 -12.08 3.73 -7.11
CA SER A 250 -13.35 3.00 -7.08
C SER A 250 -14.43 3.71 -7.92
N TYR A 251 -15.57 3.06 -8.10
CA TYR A 251 -16.72 3.65 -8.78
C TYR A 251 -17.45 4.61 -7.86
N GLY A 252 -18.01 5.68 -8.45
CA GLY A 252 -18.82 6.65 -7.73
C GLY A 252 -18.04 7.78 -7.07
N LEU A 253 -18.62 8.38 -6.05
CA LEU A 253 -18.06 9.48 -5.27
C LEU A 253 -16.90 9.00 -4.37
N GLY A 254 -15.91 9.84 -4.14
CA GLY A 254 -14.66 9.51 -3.44
C GLY A 254 -14.80 9.20 -1.95
N GLU A 255 -15.92 9.55 -1.33
CA GLU A 255 -16.15 9.34 0.10
C GLU A 255 -15.94 7.90 0.55
N LEU A 256 -16.44 6.90 -0.23
CA LEU A 256 -16.27 5.49 0.12
C LEU A 256 -14.81 5.03 0.12
N VAL A 257 -13.97 5.62 -0.74
CA VAL A 257 -12.53 5.31 -0.79
C VAL A 257 -11.82 5.94 0.40
N VAL A 258 -12.10 7.22 0.68
CA VAL A 258 -11.50 7.96 1.80
C VAL A 258 -11.91 7.37 3.15
N GLN A 259 -13.17 6.99 3.31
CA GLN A 259 -13.69 6.35 4.52
C GLN A 259 -13.25 4.89 4.66
N GLY A 260 -12.71 4.26 3.60
CA GLY A 260 -12.35 2.85 3.61
C GLY A 260 -13.52 1.88 3.57
N SER A 261 -14.68 2.36 3.10
CA SER A 261 -15.91 1.55 3.04
C SER A 261 -15.93 0.55 1.89
N VAL A 262 -15.00 0.66 0.97
CA VAL A 262 -14.85 -0.23 -0.20
C VAL A 262 -13.39 -0.61 -0.39
N SER A 263 -13.12 -1.81 -0.93
CA SER A 263 -11.78 -2.22 -1.35
C SER A 263 -11.55 -1.74 -2.79
N PRO A 264 -10.73 -0.69 -3.00
CA PRO A 264 -10.52 -0.07 -4.31
C PRO A 264 -9.54 -0.86 -5.18
N ASP A 265 -9.55 -0.58 -6.49
CA ASP A 265 -8.40 -0.91 -7.34
C ASP A 265 -7.18 -0.11 -6.91
N GLN A 266 -6.01 -0.72 -6.97
CA GLN A 266 -4.75 -0.08 -6.63
C GLN A 266 -3.76 -0.17 -7.80
N PHE A 267 -3.03 0.91 -8.02
CA PHE A 267 -2.06 1.01 -9.09
C PHE A 267 -0.78 1.67 -8.58
N THR A 268 0.36 1.09 -8.92
CA THR A 268 1.67 1.70 -8.62
C THR A 268 2.38 2.08 -9.90
N ILE A 269 2.81 3.32 -9.99
CA ILE A 269 3.52 3.87 -11.15
C ILE A 269 4.95 4.21 -10.75
N TRP A 270 5.92 3.81 -11.54
CA TRP A 270 7.31 4.22 -11.40
C TRP A 270 7.53 5.60 -12.01
N LYS A 271 7.93 6.58 -11.19
CA LYS A 271 8.02 8.00 -11.57
C LYS A 271 9.02 8.27 -12.68
N GLU A 272 10.22 7.70 -12.60
CA GLU A 272 11.26 7.98 -13.61
C GLU A 272 10.87 7.44 -14.98
N GLY A 273 10.28 6.25 -15.06
CA GLY A 273 9.72 5.73 -16.31
C GLY A 273 8.65 6.64 -16.88
N LEU A 274 7.77 7.16 -16.04
CA LEU A 274 6.72 8.08 -16.46
C LEU A 274 7.29 9.41 -16.99
N ARG A 275 8.33 9.99 -16.35
CA ARG A 275 9.07 11.17 -16.83
C ARG A 275 9.69 10.93 -18.21
N ARG A 276 10.20 9.73 -18.43
CA ARG A 276 10.79 9.30 -19.70
C ARG A 276 9.76 8.94 -20.78
N GLY A 277 8.46 9.04 -20.47
CA GLY A 277 7.36 8.80 -21.43
C GLY A 277 6.94 7.33 -21.57
N TYR A 278 7.39 6.43 -20.69
CA TYR A 278 6.98 5.04 -20.69
C TYR A 278 5.61 4.86 -20.01
N SER A 279 4.93 3.76 -20.31
CA SER A 279 3.75 3.31 -19.56
C SER A 279 4.21 2.59 -18.28
N ALA A 280 4.65 3.35 -17.29
CA ALA A 280 5.42 2.90 -16.13
C ALA A 280 4.57 2.31 -14.99
N ILE A 281 3.46 1.62 -15.31
CA ILE A 281 2.60 0.94 -14.33
C ILE A 281 3.29 -0.37 -13.94
N VAL A 282 3.84 -0.41 -12.71
CA VAL A 282 4.64 -1.54 -12.20
C VAL A 282 3.85 -2.48 -11.30
N HIS A 283 2.65 -2.08 -10.85
CA HIS A 283 1.76 -2.98 -10.10
C HIS A 283 0.30 -2.58 -10.27
N ARG A 284 -0.60 -3.58 -10.29
CA ARG A 284 -2.06 -3.41 -10.31
C ARG A 284 -2.73 -4.46 -9.46
N HIS A 285 -3.61 -4.01 -8.56
CA HIS A 285 -4.46 -4.88 -7.76
C HIS A 285 -5.93 -4.60 -8.06
N LEU A 286 -6.72 -5.63 -8.39
CA LEU A 286 -8.14 -5.50 -8.66
C LEU A 286 -8.92 -5.60 -7.35
N GLY A 287 -9.49 -4.49 -6.90
CA GLY A 287 -10.30 -4.43 -5.68
C GLY A 287 -11.70 -5.02 -5.84
N ALA A 288 -12.35 -5.28 -4.73
CA ALA A 288 -13.71 -5.81 -4.71
C ALA A 288 -14.74 -4.81 -5.26
N LYS A 289 -14.58 -3.52 -4.96
CA LYS A 289 -15.45 -2.42 -5.43
C LYS A 289 -16.94 -2.76 -5.33
N ASP A 290 -17.34 -3.36 -4.23
CA ASP A 290 -18.67 -3.93 -4.03
C ASP A 290 -19.77 -2.88 -4.00
N GLN A 291 -19.46 -1.66 -3.58
CA GLN A 291 -20.40 -0.54 -3.51
C GLN A 291 -19.89 0.67 -4.31
N ALA A 292 -20.83 1.50 -4.75
CA ALA A 292 -20.57 2.78 -5.39
C ALA A 292 -21.54 3.83 -4.80
N MET A 293 -20.99 4.96 -4.32
CA MET A 293 -21.81 6.07 -3.87
C MET A 293 -22.22 6.94 -5.05
N VAL A 294 -23.52 7.18 -5.19
CA VAL A 294 -24.11 7.95 -6.28
C VAL A 294 -25.10 8.98 -5.72
N TYR A 295 -25.52 9.92 -6.53
CA TYR A 295 -26.60 10.83 -6.15
C TYR A 295 -27.92 10.08 -6.05
N SER A 296 -28.71 10.42 -5.03
CA SER A 296 -30.03 9.83 -4.85
C SER A 296 -30.97 10.19 -6.03
N THR A 297 -31.68 9.20 -6.50
CA THR A 297 -32.69 9.38 -7.56
C THR A 297 -33.92 10.20 -7.11
N GLN A 298 -34.08 10.40 -5.79
CA GLN A 298 -35.17 11.22 -5.22
C GLN A 298 -34.87 12.72 -5.26
N GLY A 299 -33.71 13.14 -5.75
CA GLY A 299 -33.26 14.53 -5.85
C GLY A 299 -32.70 15.10 -4.55
N GLY A 300 -32.20 16.34 -4.60
CA GLY A 300 -31.57 17.03 -3.48
C GLY A 300 -30.08 16.64 -3.29
N THR A 301 -29.52 17.00 -2.14
CA THR A 301 -28.10 16.79 -1.79
C THR A 301 -27.79 15.38 -1.28
N ARG A 302 -28.76 14.49 -1.23
CA ARG A 302 -28.59 13.15 -0.68
C ARG A 302 -27.79 12.26 -1.64
N THR A 303 -26.85 11.53 -1.07
CA THR A 303 -26.14 10.42 -1.71
C THR A 303 -26.67 9.09 -1.20
N GLU A 304 -26.51 8.04 -1.99
CA GLU A 304 -26.89 6.67 -1.63
C GLU A 304 -25.81 5.70 -2.12
N SER A 305 -25.54 4.69 -1.32
CA SER A 305 -24.63 3.60 -1.71
C SER A 305 -25.41 2.51 -2.43
N ASN A 306 -24.97 2.15 -3.62
CA ASN A 306 -25.57 1.12 -4.44
C ASN A 306 -24.57 -0.01 -4.69
N ASP A 307 -25.07 -1.25 -4.69
CA ASP A 307 -24.26 -2.41 -5.03
C ASP A 307 -23.71 -2.33 -6.46
N THR A 308 -22.42 -2.54 -6.61
CA THR A 308 -21.78 -2.59 -7.92
C THR A 308 -22.05 -3.95 -8.56
N SER A 309 -22.51 -3.95 -9.82
CA SER A 309 -22.76 -5.20 -10.55
C SER A 309 -21.51 -6.07 -10.67
N SER A 310 -21.69 -7.40 -10.65
CA SER A 310 -20.60 -8.37 -10.78
C SER A 310 -19.75 -8.15 -12.04
N ALA A 311 -20.34 -7.66 -13.14
CA ALA A 311 -19.62 -7.34 -14.37
C ALA A 311 -18.67 -6.15 -14.20
N ARG A 312 -19.12 -5.06 -13.55
CA ARG A 312 -18.28 -3.89 -13.27
C ARG A 312 -17.18 -4.21 -12.25
N ARG A 313 -17.47 -4.97 -11.21
CA ARG A 313 -16.49 -5.39 -10.19
C ARG A 313 -15.28 -6.13 -10.78
N ARG A 314 -15.49 -6.86 -11.87
CA ARG A 314 -14.45 -7.61 -12.59
C ARG A 314 -13.66 -6.79 -13.60
N GLN A 315 -13.95 -5.50 -13.75
CA GLN A 315 -13.24 -4.58 -14.63
C GLN A 315 -12.39 -3.61 -13.83
N TRP A 316 -11.30 -3.17 -14.43
CA TRP A 316 -10.52 -2.06 -13.89
C TRP A 316 -11.36 -0.79 -13.92
N SER A 317 -11.32 -0.02 -12.85
CA SER A 317 -12.02 1.27 -12.73
C SER A 317 -11.36 2.37 -13.57
N LEU A 318 -10.08 2.21 -13.93
CA LEU A 318 -9.31 3.11 -14.77
C LEU A 318 -8.65 2.36 -15.93
N SER A 319 -8.53 3.03 -17.07
CA SER A 319 -7.68 2.58 -18.19
C SER A 319 -6.21 2.87 -17.92
N ARG A 320 -5.31 2.25 -18.69
CA ARG A 320 -3.86 2.50 -18.58
C ARG A 320 -3.49 3.94 -18.91
N GLU A 321 -4.19 4.54 -19.84
CA GLU A 321 -4.02 5.93 -20.25
C GLU A 321 -4.42 6.89 -19.13
N GLU A 322 -5.54 6.65 -18.49
CA GLU A 322 -6.03 7.41 -17.33
C GLU A 322 -5.10 7.31 -16.13
N ILE A 323 -4.60 6.11 -15.83
CA ILE A 323 -3.59 5.91 -14.78
C ILE A 323 -2.33 6.74 -15.08
N SER A 324 -1.85 6.70 -16.33
CA SER A 324 -0.67 7.48 -16.73
C SER A 324 -0.93 9.00 -16.73
N GLU A 325 -2.16 9.44 -17.01
CA GLU A 325 -2.56 10.84 -16.93
C GLU A 325 -2.58 11.34 -15.50
N LEU A 326 -3.21 10.61 -14.57
CA LEU A 326 -3.18 10.90 -13.14
C LEU A 326 -1.73 10.94 -12.61
N GLY A 327 -0.91 9.99 -13.02
CA GLY A 327 0.50 9.98 -12.66
C GLY A 327 1.25 11.24 -13.10
N ARG A 328 1.01 11.74 -14.31
CA ARG A 328 1.60 13.01 -14.79
C ARG A 328 1.11 14.22 -14.01
N MET A 329 -0.17 14.28 -13.68
CA MET A 329 -0.71 15.35 -12.82
C MET A 329 -0.07 15.29 -11.41
N ALA A 330 0.07 14.09 -10.83
CA ALA A 330 0.71 13.89 -9.53
C ALA A 330 2.18 14.35 -9.53
N LEU A 331 2.94 14.02 -10.59
CA LEU A 331 4.32 14.50 -10.74
C LEU A 331 4.40 16.03 -10.82
N ALA A 332 3.53 16.66 -11.61
CA ALA A 332 3.50 18.11 -11.74
C ALA A 332 3.18 18.81 -10.41
N ILE A 333 2.29 18.21 -9.60
CA ILE A 333 1.94 18.69 -8.26
C ILE A 333 3.14 18.51 -7.32
N GLU A 334 3.72 17.31 -7.23
CA GLU A 334 4.89 17.06 -6.37
C GLU A 334 6.07 17.97 -6.71
N GLU A 335 6.36 18.16 -7.99
CA GLU A 335 7.45 19.03 -8.46
C GLU A 335 7.20 20.49 -8.10
N HIS A 336 5.95 20.95 -8.13
CA HIS A 336 5.59 22.30 -7.74
C HIS A 336 5.75 22.53 -6.23
N TYR A 337 5.29 21.60 -5.40
CA TYR A 337 5.39 21.72 -3.94
C TYR A 337 6.75 21.31 -3.38
N GLY A 338 7.57 20.57 -4.14
CA GLY A 338 8.90 20.11 -3.74
C GLY A 338 8.93 19.04 -2.65
N GLN A 339 7.81 18.39 -2.39
CA GLN A 339 7.62 17.35 -1.36
C GLN A 339 6.53 16.36 -1.73
N PRO A 340 6.52 15.15 -1.12
CA PRO A 340 5.48 14.18 -1.32
C PRO A 340 4.09 14.71 -0.99
N MET A 341 3.09 14.31 -1.78
CA MET A 341 1.73 14.83 -1.73
C MET A 341 0.72 13.71 -1.59
N ASP A 342 -0.35 14.01 -0.83
CA ASP A 342 -1.62 13.28 -0.75
C ASP A 342 -2.65 14.05 -1.59
N ILE A 343 -3.27 13.37 -2.57
CA ILE A 343 -4.05 14.00 -3.63
C ILE A 343 -5.38 13.26 -3.80
N GLU A 344 -6.50 13.99 -3.72
CA GLU A 344 -7.81 13.50 -4.10
C GLU A 344 -8.10 13.84 -5.56
N TRP A 345 -8.63 12.86 -6.30
CA TRP A 345 -8.98 13.02 -7.70
C TRP A 345 -10.37 12.45 -8.03
N ALA A 346 -10.97 12.95 -9.10
CA ALA A 346 -12.27 12.49 -9.58
C ALA A 346 -12.36 12.55 -11.11
N LYS A 347 -13.01 11.57 -11.72
CA LYS A 347 -13.34 11.55 -13.15
C LYS A 347 -14.78 12.03 -13.36
N ASP A 348 -14.96 12.99 -14.24
CA ASP A 348 -16.29 13.45 -14.60
C ASP A 348 -16.93 12.48 -15.61
N GLY A 349 -18.03 11.85 -15.24
CA GLY A 349 -18.74 10.88 -16.09
C GLY A 349 -19.39 11.48 -17.33
N ARG A 350 -19.55 12.81 -17.40
CA ARG A 350 -20.11 13.51 -18.57
C ARG A 350 -19.04 13.89 -19.58
N SER A 351 -17.97 14.56 -19.12
CA SER A 351 -16.86 14.97 -20.00
C SER A 351 -15.80 13.89 -20.19
N GLN A 352 -15.73 12.88 -19.30
CA GLN A 352 -14.71 11.85 -19.19
C GLN A 352 -13.32 12.39 -18.78
N ASP A 353 -13.23 13.65 -18.38
CA ASP A 353 -11.98 14.27 -17.90
C ASP A 353 -11.69 13.89 -16.46
N LEU A 354 -10.39 13.81 -16.15
CA LEU A 354 -9.87 13.63 -14.80
C LEU A 354 -9.59 15.00 -14.15
N PHE A 355 -9.96 15.16 -12.90
CA PHE A 355 -9.76 16.38 -12.12
C PHE A 355 -9.09 16.10 -10.78
N ILE A 356 -8.23 17.03 -10.36
CA ILE A 356 -7.71 17.08 -8.99
C ILE A 356 -8.69 17.91 -8.16
N VAL A 357 -9.14 17.38 -7.04
CA VAL A 357 -10.14 18.02 -6.19
C VAL A 357 -9.61 18.42 -4.81
N GLN A 358 -8.42 17.94 -4.44
CA GLN A 358 -7.64 18.37 -3.28
C GLN A 358 -6.19 17.89 -3.42
N ALA A 359 -5.23 18.66 -2.89
CA ALA A 359 -3.85 18.20 -2.67
C ALA A 359 -3.32 18.77 -1.37
N ARG A 360 -2.61 17.97 -0.60
CA ARG A 360 -1.94 18.37 0.64
C ARG A 360 -0.58 17.66 0.79
N PRO A 361 0.36 18.25 1.53
CA PRO A 361 1.60 17.56 1.86
C PRO A 361 1.34 16.23 2.58
N GLU A 362 2.13 15.20 2.24
CA GLU A 362 2.14 13.96 2.98
C GLU A 362 2.91 14.17 4.30
N THR A 363 2.35 13.74 5.44
CA THR A 363 2.85 14.08 6.77
C THR A 363 3.48 12.94 7.54
N VAL A 364 3.22 11.69 7.15
CA VAL A 364 3.67 10.49 7.88
C VAL A 364 5.16 10.22 7.63
N HIS A 365 5.52 10.06 6.36
CA HIS A 365 6.90 9.72 5.97
C HIS A 365 7.82 10.93 5.81
N SER A 366 7.27 12.14 5.70
CA SER A 366 8.08 13.37 5.62
C SER A 366 8.89 13.63 6.89
N LYS A 367 8.46 13.10 8.05
CA LYS A 367 9.10 13.22 9.36
C LYS A 367 10.01 12.04 9.73
N ALA A 368 10.00 10.95 8.95
CA ALA A 368 10.81 9.77 9.24
C ALA A 368 12.31 10.03 9.09
N ARG A 369 13.11 9.56 10.04
CA ARG A 369 14.57 9.63 9.97
C ARG A 369 15.08 8.46 9.13
N PRO A 370 15.83 8.69 8.04
CA PRO A 370 16.26 7.61 7.14
C PRO A 370 17.37 6.71 7.71
N THR A 371 17.78 6.90 8.97
CA THR A 371 18.94 6.23 9.57
C THR A 371 18.58 5.11 10.55
N GLU A 372 17.31 4.94 10.93
CA GLU A 372 16.86 3.89 11.85
C GLU A 372 15.92 2.92 11.14
N ILE A 373 16.29 1.66 11.08
CA ILE A 373 15.45 0.57 10.56
C ILE A 373 14.87 -0.19 11.75
N ILE A 374 13.52 -0.25 11.82
CA ILE A 374 12.81 -1.01 12.83
C ILE A 374 12.20 -2.23 12.13
N ARG A 375 12.59 -3.42 12.57
CA ARG A 375 12.06 -4.68 12.06
C ARG A 375 11.26 -5.39 13.13
N TYR A 376 10.15 -5.98 12.67
CA TYR A 376 9.36 -6.90 13.47
C TYR A 376 9.47 -8.27 12.83
N ALA A 377 9.81 -9.28 13.61
CA ALA A 377 9.94 -10.64 13.11
C ALA A 377 9.34 -11.64 14.11
N MET A 378 8.57 -12.59 13.62
CA MET A 378 8.25 -13.79 14.36
C MET A 378 9.44 -14.76 14.29
N PRO A 379 9.66 -15.63 15.31
CA PRO A 379 10.69 -16.66 15.25
C PRO A 379 10.61 -17.45 13.94
N SER A 380 11.77 -17.76 13.36
CA SER A 380 11.88 -18.42 12.05
C SER A 380 11.01 -19.68 11.98
N GLY A 381 10.17 -19.77 10.96
CA GLY A 381 9.27 -20.89 10.72
C GLY A 381 7.99 -20.90 11.57
N LEU A 382 7.85 -20.03 12.58
CA LEU A 382 6.67 -20.05 13.48
C LEU A 382 5.39 -19.73 12.70
N ALA A 383 5.38 -18.71 11.86
CA ALA A 383 4.21 -18.35 11.08
C ALA A 383 3.77 -19.50 10.14
N ALA A 384 4.73 -20.16 9.49
CA ALA A 384 4.44 -21.30 8.63
C ALA A 384 3.90 -22.50 9.43
N GLN A 385 4.46 -22.75 10.61
CA GLN A 385 3.96 -23.81 11.50
C GLN A 385 2.53 -23.53 11.96
N LEU A 386 2.23 -22.29 12.39
CA LEU A 386 0.89 -21.89 12.81
C LEU A 386 -0.12 -22.02 11.66
N ALA A 387 0.29 -21.75 10.43
CA ALA A 387 -0.54 -21.96 9.24
C ALA A 387 -0.86 -23.45 9.04
N VAL A 388 0.14 -24.33 9.13
CA VAL A 388 -0.06 -25.79 9.03
C VAL A 388 -0.94 -26.32 10.16
N ASP A 389 -0.80 -25.77 11.36
CA ASP A 389 -1.59 -26.15 12.54
C ASP A 389 -3.03 -25.62 12.51
N GLY A 390 -3.42 -24.92 11.43
CA GLY A 390 -4.76 -24.34 11.25
C GLY A 390 -5.07 -23.20 12.23
N LYS A 391 -4.05 -22.46 12.66
CA LYS A 391 -4.16 -21.36 13.62
C LYS A 391 -4.44 -20.00 12.96
N ILE A 392 -4.52 -19.91 11.64
CA ILE A 392 -4.94 -18.69 10.95
C ILE A 392 -6.44 -18.49 11.14
N LEU A 393 -6.81 -17.39 11.79
CA LEU A 393 -8.19 -17.01 12.03
C LEU A 393 -8.74 -16.13 10.90
N ALA A 394 -7.91 -15.23 10.38
CA ALA A 394 -8.31 -14.29 9.34
C ALA A 394 -7.08 -13.80 8.56
N GLU A 395 -7.32 -13.25 7.36
CA GLU A 395 -6.32 -12.66 6.49
C GLU A 395 -6.85 -11.37 5.86
N GLY A 396 -5.96 -10.42 5.56
CA GLY A 396 -6.31 -9.15 4.93
C GLY A 396 -5.08 -8.45 4.37
N GLN A 397 -5.24 -7.22 3.91
CA GLN A 397 -4.12 -6.40 3.43
C GLN A 397 -3.31 -5.85 4.60
N ALA A 398 -2.00 -5.99 4.56
CA ALA A 398 -1.09 -5.42 5.54
C ALA A 398 -0.99 -3.90 5.40
N VAL A 399 -1.01 -3.19 6.52
CA VAL A 399 -0.71 -1.77 6.62
C VAL A 399 0.47 -1.59 7.57
N GLY A 400 1.58 -1.13 7.02
CA GLY A 400 2.87 -1.11 7.69
C GLY A 400 3.55 -2.50 7.75
N THR A 401 4.61 -2.62 8.54
CA THR A 401 5.45 -3.82 8.64
C THR A 401 5.57 -4.33 10.09
N ARG A 402 4.62 -3.97 10.96
CA ARG A 402 4.66 -4.26 12.38
C ARG A 402 3.81 -5.50 12.74
N ILE A 403 4.02 -5.98 13.94
CA ILE A 403 3.25 -7.06 14.55
C ILE A 403 2.57 -6.50 15.79
N GLY A 404 1.30 -6.84 16.00
CA GLY A 404 0.54 -6.47 17.19
C GLY A 404 -0.19 -7.67 17.77
N ALA A 405 -0.34 -7.71 19.10
CA ALA A 405 -1.00 -8.79 19.79
C ALA A 405 -1.81 -8.28 20.99
N GLY A 406 -2.92 -8.93 21.30
CA GLY A 406 -3.75 -8.60 22.43
C GLY A 406 -5.13 -9.25 22.37
N PRO A 407 -5.99 -8.97 23.36
CA PRO A 407 -7.37 -9.41 23.36
C PRO A 407 -8.23 -8.59 22.39
N VAL A 408 -9.11 -9.26 21.69
CA VAL A 408 -10.02 -8.66 20.70
C VAL A 408 -11.11 -7.82 21.37
N ARG A 409 -11.23 -6.57 20.96
CA ARG A 409 -12.38 -5.69 21.21
C ARG A 409 -13.14 -5.46 19.92
N ARG A 410 -14.31 -6.09 19.84
CA ARG A 410 -15.14 -6.07 18.63
C ARG A 410 -16.34 -5.15 18.82
N TYR A 411 -16.51 -4.23 17.86
CA TYR A 411 -17.66 -3.33 17.79
C TYR A 411 -18.24 -3.34 16.39
N LYS A 412 -19.56 -3.22 16.31
CA LYS A 412 -20.28 -3.08 15.06
C LYS A 412 -20.09 -1.69 14.47
N ASP A 413 -20.26 -0.67 15.29
CA ASP A 413 -20.17 0.75 14.95
C ASP A 413 -19.75 1.56 16.19
N TYR A 414 -19.46 2.86 15.99
CA TYR A 414 -19.04 3.73 17.09
C TYR A 414 -20.16 4.08 18.06
N GLU A 415 -21.42 3.98 17.63
CA GLU A 415 -22.60 4.19 18.50
C GLU A 415 -22.62 3.14 19.62
N GLU A 416 -22.28 1.88 19.33
CA GLU A 416 -22.11 0.84 20.36
C GLU A 416 -21.05 1.23 21.39
N VAL A 417 -19.93 1.83 20.97
CA VAL A 417 -18.88 2.33 21.88
C VAL A 417 -19.43 3.40 22.81
N ILE A 418 -20.18 4.37 22.25
CA ILE A 418 -20.81 5.45 23.05
C ILE A 418 -21.77 4.87 24.09
N LEU A 419 -22.64 3.96 23.69
CA LEU A 419 -23.60 3.32 24.59
C LEU A 419 -22.90 2.57 25.72
N ARG A 420 -21.85 1.82 25.43
CA ARG A 420 -21.07 1.12 26.45
C ARG A 420 -20.35 2.09 27.40
N LYS A 421 -19.76 3.16 26.87
CA LYS A 421 -19.14 4.22 27.69
C LYS A 421 -20.15 4.88 28.62
N ARG A 422 -21.37 5.13 28.14
CA ARG A 422 -22.45 5.68 28.95
C ARG A 422 -22.86 4.74 30.11
N ALA A 423 -23.08 3.47 29.82
CA ALA A 423 -23.44 2.48 30.82
C ALA A 423 -22.34 2.33 31.88
N LEU A 424 -21.08 2.34 31.47
CA LEU A 424 -19.93 2.29 32.38
C LEU A 424 -19.88 3.50 33.33
N ARG A 425 -20.13 4.70 32.81
CA ARG A 425 -20.16 5.94 33.59
C ARG A 425 -21.30 5.96 34.64
N GLU A 426 -22.48 5.50 34.26
CA GLU A 426 -23.62 5.41 35.16
C GLU A 426 -23.30 4.50 36.38
N ARG A 427 -22.55 3.41 36.16
CA ARG A 427 -22.09 2.50 37.23
C ARG A 427 -21.04 3.15 38.14
N ILE A 428 -20.05 3.83 37.54
CA ILE A 428 -19.02 4.57 38.29
C ILE A 428 -19.67 5.70 39.10
N ALA A 429 -20.63 6.45 38.52
CA ALA A 429 -21.38 7.48 39.23
C ALA A 429 -22.25 6.91 40.38
N ALA A 430 -22.69 5.66 40.28
CA ALA A 430 -23.35 4.93 41.35
C ALA A 430 -22.40 4.43 42.44
N GLY A 431 -21.09 4.69 42.32
CA GLY A 431 -20.07 4.38 43.36
C GLY A 431 -19.31 3.09 43.11
N GLU A 432 -19.46 2.45 41.97
CA GLU A 432 -18.70 1.26 41.60
C GLU A 432 -17.28 1.69 41.16
N ARG A 433 -16.23 0.97 41.58
CA ARG A 433 -14.86 1.29 41.21
C ARG A 433 -14.49 0.61 39.88
N LEU A 434 -13.71 1.27 39.04
CA LEU A 434 -13.26 0.73 37.76
C LEU A 434 -12.52 -0.62 37.93
N GLU A 435 -11.84 -0.81 39.06
CA GLU A 435 -11.13 -2.04 39.40
C GLU A 435 -12.10 -3.24 39.65
N ASP A 436 -13.33 -2.96 40.06
CA ASP A 436 -14.36 -3.97 40.35
C ASP A 436 -15.19 -4.34 39.11
N ILE A 437 -15.00 -3.58 37.99
CA ILE A 437 -15.70 -3.83 36.73
C ILE A 437 -14.93 -4.90 35.96
N SER A 438 -15.64 -5.93 35.51
CA SER A 438 -15.03 -7.03 34.76
C SER A 438 -14.42 -6.56 33.43
N VAL A 439 -13.39 -7.26 32.97
CA VAL A 439 -12.72 -6.96 31.71
C VAL A 439 -13.71 -6.95 30.53
N GLU A 440 -14.72 -7.81 30.56
CA GLU A 440 -15.75 -7.92 29.53
C GLU A 440 -16.63 -6.66 29.41
N GLU A 441 -16.79 -5.94 30.53
CA GLU A 441 -17.64 -4.76 30.65
C GLU A 441 -16.88 -3.44 30.39
N ARG A 442 -15.53 -3.49 30.39
CA ARG A 442 -14.70 -2.35 30.00
C ARG A 442 -14.82 -2.10 28.51
N VAL A 443 -14.73 -0.83 28.12
CA VAL A 443 -14.88 -0.47 26.71
C VAL A 443 -13.64 -0.83 25.91
N PHE A 444 -12.47 -0.33 26.30
CA PHE A 444 -11.23 -0.53 25.59
C PHE A 444 -10.05 -0.24 26.54
N ASP A 445 -9.11 -1.15 26.63
CA ASP A 445 -7.89 -0.98 27.40
C ASP A 445 -6.69 -0.80 26.44
N SER A 446 -5.66 -0.08 26.87
CA SER A 446 -4.44 0.07 26.07
C SER A 446 -3.81 -1.30 25.80
N GLY A 447 -3.52 -1.59 24.53
CA GLY A 447 -3.00 -2.88 24.11
C GLY A 447 -4.05 -3.87 23.59
N ASP A 448 -5.34 -3.50 23.61
CA ASP A 448 -6.40 -4.30 23.00
C ASP A 448 -6.29 -4.29 21.45
N VAL A 449 -6.86 -5.29 20.81
CA VAL A 449 -6.97 -5.38 19.34
C VAL A 449 -8.35 -4.89 18.93
N LEU A 450 -8.39 -3.79 18.19
CA LEU A 450 -9.63 -3.22 17.67
C LEU A 450 -10.12 -3.98 16.45
N VAL A 451 -11.34 -4.52 16.49
CA VAL A 451 -11.98 -5.21 15.35
C VAL A 451 -13.34 -4.56 15.05
N THR A 452 -13.50 -4.09 13.82
CA THR A 452 -14.74 -3.45 13.35
C THR A 452 -14.95 -3.67 11.86
N GLU A 453 -16.15 -3.36 11.36
CA GLU A 453 -16.42 -3.40 9.92
C GLU A 453 -15.58 -2.34 9.17
N MET A 454 -15.54 -1.12 9.69
CA MET A 454 -14.76 0.01 9.18
C MET A 454 -14.55 1.06 10.27
N THR A 455 -13.58 1.96 10.09
CA THR A 455 -13.37 3.08 11.00
C THR A 455 -13.78 4.40 10.38
N THR A 456 -14.32 5.30 11.21
CA THR A 456 -14.56 6.72 10.92
C THR A 456 -13.67 7.57 11.83
N PRO A 457 -13.55 8.88 11.62
CA PRO A 457 -12.73 9.75 12.48
C PRO A 457 -13.02 9.64 13.98
N ASP A 458 -14.24 9.29 14.36
CA ASP A 458 -14.63 9.13 15.77
C ASP A 458 -13.91 7.98 16.51
N TRP A 459 -13.36 7.02 15.74
CA TRP A 459 -12.62 5.87 16.31
C TRP A 459 -11.20 6.22 16.77
N GLU A 460 -10.66 7.37 16.41
CA GLU A 460 -9.27 7.75 16.68
C GLU A 460 -8.85 7.56 18.16
N PRO A 461 -9.69 7.89 19.16
CA PRO A 461 -9.29 7.69 20.55
C PRO A 461 -9.07 6.21 20.92
N LEU A 462 -9.79 5.27 20.29
CA LEU A 462 -9.60 3.84 20.51
C LEU A 462 -8.43 3.33 19.69
N MET A 463 -8.32 3.78 18.45
CA MET A 463 -7.25 3.37 17.53
C MET A 463 -5.88 3.71 18.10
N LYS A 464 -5.73 4.86 18.77
CA LYS A 464 -4.48 5.32 19.35
C LYS A 464 -3.96 4.40 20.47
N ASP A 465 -4.85 3.76 21.20
CA ASP A 465 -4.53 2.87 22.31
C ASP A 465 -4.46 1.39 21.87
N ALA A 466 -4.80 1.08 20.60
CA ALA A 466 -4.81 -0.27 20.08
C ALA A 466 -3.41 -0.82 19.83
N SER A 467 -3.20 -2.11 20.09
CA SER A 467 -1.99 -2.85 19.69
C SER A 467 -2.04 -3.27 18.22
N LEU A 468 -3.26 -3.45 17.66
CA LEU A 468 -3.54 -3.87 16.31
C LEU A 468 -4.94 -3.40 15.92
N ILE A 469 -5.12 -2.99 14.68
CA ILE A 469 -6.41 -2.61 14.13
C ILE A 469 -6.79 -3.59 13.01
N ILE A 470 -8.01 -4.13 13.05
CA ILE A 470 -8.51 -5.05 12.02
C ILE A 470 -9.84 -4.51 11.49
N THR A 471 -9.95 -4.30 10.18
CA THR A 471 -11.20 -3.87 9.55
C THR A 471 -11.62 -4.83 8.43
N GLU A 472 -12.93 -5.10 8.35
CA GLU A 472 -13.47 -5.95 7.26
C GLU A 472 -13.38 -5.26 5.90
N LYS A 473 -13.54 -3.94 5.88
CA LYS A 473 -13.55 -3.12 4.67
C LYS A 473 -12.36 -2.17 4.65
N GLY A 474 -12.08 -1.67 3.46
CA GLY A 474 -11.03 -0.68 3.23
C GLY A 474 -9.83 -1.26 2.49
N GLY A 475 -8.95 -0.38 2.07
CA GLY A 475 -7.67 -0.67 1.45
C GLY A 475 -6.56 0.14 2.11
N ARG A 476 -5.36 0.10 1.57
CA ARG A 476 -4.16 0.78 2.10
C ARG A 476 -4.28 2.30 2.21
N THR A 477 -5.29 2.89 1.61
CA THR A 477 -5.57 4.34 1.64
C THR A 477 -6.83 4.70 2.43
N SER A 478 -7.41 3.72 3.15
CA SER A 478 -8.58 3.94 4.01
C SER A 478 -8.22 4.75 5.25
N HIS A 479 -9.24 5.31 5.90
CA HIS A 479 -9.08 6.03 7.18
C HIS A 479 -8.34 5.17 8.22
N ALA A 480 -8.71 3.89 8.37
CA ALA A 480 -8.02 2.96 9.26
C ALA A 480 -6.51 2.89 8.95
N ALA A 481 -6.17 2.77 7.67
CA ALA A 481 -4.78 2.66 7.23
C ALA A 481 -3.98 3.95 7.45
N ILE A 482 -4.58 5.11 7.16
CA ILE A 482 -3.92 6.42 7.34
C ILE A 482 -3.61 6.66 8.82
N ILE A 483 -4.60 6.50 9.69
CA ILE A 483 -4.45 6.72 11.13
C ILE A 483 -3.50 5.69 11.78
N ALA A 484 -3.56 4.43 11.33
CA ALA A 484 -2.64 3.40 11.80
C ALA A 484 -1.17 3.75 11.50
N ARG A 485 -0.89 4.27 10.29
CA ARG A 485 0.46 4.77 9.93
C ARG A 485 0.87 5.97 10.77
N GLU A 486 -0.02 6.93 10.96
CA GLU A 486 0.25 8.13 11.74
C GLU A 486 0.63 7.81 13.19
N PHE A 487 -0.06 6.86 13.80
CA PHE A 487 0.24 6.39 15.17
C PHE A 487 1.30 5.29 15.21
N GLY A 488 1.71 4.76 14.07
CA GLY A 488 2.68 3.66 13.99
C GLY A 488 2.14 2.34 14.55
N ILE A 489 0.84 2.07 14.38
CA ILE A 489 0.15 0.86 14.82
C ILE A 489 -0.03 -0.07 13.61
N PRO A 490 0.19 -1.40 13.72
CA PRO A 490 -0.11 -2.30 12.64
C PRO A 490 -1.62 -2.34 12.38
N ALA A 491 -2.02 -2.38 11.10
CA ALA A 491 -3.41 -2.59 10.77
C ALA A 491 -3.59 -3.64 9.65
N ILE A 492 -4.68 -4.37 9.73
CA ILE A 492 -5.10 -5.37 8.75
C ILE A 492 -6.44 -4.90 8.18
N VAL A 493 -6.45 -4.52 6.91
CA VAL A 493 -7.63 -3.96 6.26
C VAL A 493 -8.16 -4.89 5.18
N GLY A 494 -9.47 -4.80 4.88
CA GLY A 494 -10.09 -5.70 3.91
C GLY A 494 -10.14 -7.16 4.38
N CYS A 495 -10.20 -7.37 5.69
CA CYS A 495 -10.21 -8.68 6.32
C CYS A 495 -11.64 -9.23 6.37
N GLU A 496 -12.11 -9.88 5.29
CA GLU A 496 -13.48 -10.35 5.16
C GLU A 496 -13.95 -11.21 6.34
N ASP A 497 -15.15 -10.91 6.85
CA ASP A 497 -15.78 -11.61 7.97
C ASP A 497 -14.99 -11.59 9.30
N ALA A 498 -14.01 -10.68 9.48
CA ALA A 498 -13.23 -10.59 10.72
C ALA A 498 -14.12 -10.41 11.97
N THR A 499 -15.18 -9.61 11.88
CA THR A 499 -16.14 -9.42 12.98
C THR A 499 -16.92 -10.68 13.33
N LYS A 500 -17.00 -11.66 12.43
CA LYS A 500 -17.65 -12.96 12.70
C LYS A 500 -16.66 -14.03 13.16
N ARG A 501 -15.44 -13.99 12.65
CA ARG A 501 -14.40 -15.01 12.92
C ARG A 501 -13.68 -14.79 14.24
N LEU A 502 -13.48 -13.52 14.63
CA LEU A 502 -12.76 -13.14 15.84
C LEU A 502 -13.74 -12.93 16.99
N ALA A 503 -13.64 -13.77 18.03
CA ALA A 503 -14.51 -13.65 19.20
C ALA A 503 -14.05 -12.51 20.12
N PRO A 504 -14.98 -11.80 20.81
CA PRO A 504 -14.60 -10.84 21.84
C PRO A 504 -13.71 -11.46 22.90
N LEU A 505 -12.68 -10.72 23.33
CA LEU A 505 -11.66 -11.13 24.30
C LEU A 505 -10.81 -12.34 23.89
N GLN A 506 -10.92 -12.83 22.66
CA GLN A 506 -9.99 -13.81 22.12
C GLN A 506 -8.62 -13.17 22.01
N GLU A 507 -7.59 -13.82 22.52
CA GLU A 507 -6.21 -13.40 22.33
C GLU A 507 -5.78 -13.72 20.89
N VAL A 508 -5.20 -12.74 20.20
CA VAL A 508 -4.73 -12.88 18.83
C VAL A 508 -3.39 -12.20 18.61
N THR A 509 -2.66 -12.66 17.61
CA THR A 509 -1.46 -12.01 17.08
C THR A 509 -1.66 -11.74 15.59
N GLY A 510 -1.57 -10.49 15.18
CA GLY A 510 -1.62 -10.11 13.77
C GLY A 510 -0.27 -9.64 13.28
N THR A 511 0.18 -10.19 12.16
CA THR A 511 1.44 -9.82 11.53
C THR A 511 1.23 -9.12 10.20
N CYS A 512 1.81 -7.92 10.07
CA CYS A 512 1.96 -7.20 8.82
C CYS A 512 3.41 -7.29 8.27
N ALA A 513 4.28 -8.10 8.91
CA ALA A 513 5.69 -8.19 8.58
C ALA A 513 6.00 -9.17 7.42
N GLU A 514 5.03 -9.97 6.97
CA GLU A 514 5.24 -11.07 6.02
C GLU A 514 4.96 -10.70 4.54
N GLY A 515 4.59 -9.46 4.24
CA GLY A 515 4.30 -8.97 2.89
C GLY A 515 2.96 -8.23 2.80
N ASP A 516 2.35 -8.21 1.60
CA ASP A 516 1.08 -7.52 1.36
C ASP A 516 -0.11 -8.17 2.06
N ILE A 517 -0.03 -9.47 2.33
CA ILE A 517 -1.05 -10.22 3.04
C ILE A 517 -0.66 -10.28 4.52
N ALA A 518 -1.50 -9.72 5.36
CA ALA A 518 -1.39 -9.84 6.80
C ALA A 518 -2.21 -11.02 7.31
N LEU A 519 -1.70 -11.68 8.33
CA LEU A 519 -2.32 -12.85 8.94
C LEU A 519 -2.67 -12.58 10.39
N VAL A 520 -3.80 -13.10 10.84
CA VAL A 520 -4.23 -13.09 12.24
C VAL A 520 -4.20 -14.51 12.78
N PHE A 521 -3.37 -14.75 13.78
CA PHE A 521 -3.21 -16.04 14.44
C PHE A 521 -3.96 -16.11 15.77
N ASP A 522 -4.47 -17.28 16.10
CA ASP A 522 -5.09 -17.61 17.38
C ASP A 522 -4.04 -17.67 18.50
N GLY A 523 -4.20 -16.84 19.53
CA GLY A 523 -3.30 -16.74 20.68
C GLY A 523 -2.24 -15.64 20.56
N ILE A 524 -1.58 -15.37 21.67
CA ILE A 524 -0.45 -14.44 21.73
C ILE A 524 0.84 -15.21 21.43
N HIS A 525 1.50 -14.81 20.35
CA HIS A 525 2.76 -15.41 19.89
C HIS A 525 3.94 -14.44 20.06
N PRO A 526 5.13 -14.96 20.38
CA PRO A 526 6.31 -14.12 20.53
C PRO A 526 6.73 -13.51 19.20
N PHE A 527 7.21 -12.26 19.25
CA PHE A 527 7.89 -11.58 18.16
C PHE A 527 8.99 -10.67 18.71
N GLU A 528 9.98 -10.41 17.90
CA GLU A 528 11.10 -9.55 18.21
C GLU A 528 10.98 -8.21 17.49
N VAL A 529 11.45 -7.14 18.13
CA VAL A 529 11.53 -5.79 17.56
C VAL A 529 12.98 -5.38 17.55
N GLU A 530 13.60 -5.44 16.37
CA GLU A 530 14.98 -5.06 16.18
C GLU A 530 15.07 -3.61 15.68
N ARG A 531 15.94 -2.82 16.33
CA ARG A 531 16.23 -1.44 15.94
C ARG A 531 17.69 -1.34 15.57
N THR A 532 17.96 -1.00 14.32
CA THR A 532 19.31 -0.91 13.81
C THR A 532 19.59 0.49 13.27
N GLU A 533 20.60 1.16 13.81
CA GLU A 533 21.14 2.37 13.20
C GLU A 533 22.07 1.99 12.05
N VAL A 534 21.83 2.57 10.89
CA VAL A 534 22.56 2.25 9.66
C VAL A 534 23.72 3.22 9.48
N ASP A 535 24.94 2.74 9.61
CA ASP A 535 26.13 3.46 9.15
C ASP A 535 26.34 3.21 7.65
N THR A 536 25.94 4.18 6.84
CA THR A 536 26.07 4.14 5.38
C THR A 536 27.43 4.60 4.88
N SER A 537 28.34 5.02 5.76
CA SER A 537 29.64 5.61 5.39
C SER A 537 30.72 4.57 4.99
N ILE A 538 30.48 3.29 5.26
CA ILE A 538 31.44 2.21 4.96
C ILE A 538 31.36 1.86 3.46
N GLU A 539 32.39 2.19 2.70
CA GLU A 539 32.55 1.74 1.31
C GLU A 539 33.20 0.33 1.27
N LEU A 540 32.58 -0.58 0.50
CA LEU A 540 33.04 -1.96 0.33
C LEU A 540 33.47 -2.21 -1.12
N GLU A 541 34.52 -3.02 -1.31
CA GLU A 541 34.92 -3.55 -2.63
C GLU A 541 33.96 -4.67 -3.06
N THR A 542 33.61 -5.57 -2.14
CA THR A 542 32.63 -6.64 -2.34
C THR A 542 31.23 -6.10 -2.18
N LYS A 543 30.42 -6.18 -3.24
CA LYS A 543 29.04 -5.65 -3.24
C LYS A 543 28.12 -6.48 -2.38
N ILE A 544 27.28 -5.83 -1.57
CA ILE A 544 26.22 -6.49 -0.81
C ILE A 544 24.91 -6.33 -1.57
N LYS A 545 24.32 -7.45 -1.96
CA LYS A 545 23.04 -7.51 -2.69
C LYS A 545 21.97 -8.25 -1.88
N LEU A 546 20.72 -8.12 -2.24
CA LEU A 546 19.62 -8.83 -1.56
C LEU A 546 19.12 -10.02 -2.36
N ASN A 547 18.59 -10.98 -1.62
CA ASN A 547 17.70 -12.01 -2.12
C ASN A 547 16.25 -11.52 -1.92
N VAL A 548 15.54 -11.22 -3.01
CA VAL A 548 14.17 -10.71 -2.99
C VAL A 548 13.22 -11.80 -3.50
N GLY A 549 12.28 -12.21 -2.65
CA GLY A 549 11.25 -13.17 -3.02
C GLY A 549 9.97 -12.47 -3.50
N PHE A 550 9.41 -11.60 -2.67
CA PHE A 550 8.12 -10.97 -2.91
C PHE A 550 8.26 -9.55 -3.46
N PRO A 551 7.62 -9.23 -4.62
CA PRO A 551 7.64 -7.87 -5.18
C PRO A 551 7.17 -6.80 -4.20
N SER A 552 6.18 -7.11 -3.39
CA SER A 552 5.58 -6.20 -2.41
C SER A 552 6.57 -5.68 -1.35
N LYS A 553 7.56 -6.49 -0.97
CA LYS A 553 8.61 -6.07 -0.02
C LYS A 553 9.71 -5.24 -0.66
N ALA A 554 9.82 -5.24 -2.00
CA ALA A 554 10.94 -4.62 -2.71
C ALA A 554 11.09 -3.13 -2.41
N LEU A 555 9.97 -2.39 -2.26
CA LEU A 555 9.99 -0.96 -1.95
C LEU A 555 10.57 -0.67 -0.56
N THR A 556 10.28 -1.51 0.42
CA THR A 556 10.85 -1.45 1.78
C THR A 556 12.31 -1.89 1.78
N ASP A 557 12.59 -3.06 1.21
CA ASP A 557 13.93 -3.67 1.21
C ASP A 557 14.96 -2.81 0.45
N SER A 558 14.51 -2.08 -0.57
CA SER A 558 15.37 -1.19 -1.34
C SER A 558 15.94 -0.01 -0.54
N GLN A 559 15.39 0.29 0.63
CA GLN A 559 15.89 1.35 1.51
C GLN A 559 17.11 0.90 2.35
N LEU A 560 17.41 -0.41 2.37
CA LEU A 560 18.64 -0.92 2.96
C LEU A 560 19.89 -0.44 2.20
N PRO A 561 21.04 -0.27 2.88
CA PRO A 561 22.29 0.16 2.27
C PRO A 561 22.96 -0.99 1.50
N VAL A 562 22.36 -1.36 0.38
CA VAL A 562 22.78 -2.48 -0.47
C VAL A 562 23.01 -2.03 -1.92
N ASP A 563 23.76 -2.82 -2.67
CA ASP A 563 24.19 -2.46 -4.03
C ASP A 563 23.25 -3.00 -5.13
N GLY A 564 22.14 -3.63 -4.77
CA GLY A 564 21.15 -4.16 -5.71
C GLY A 564 20.54 -5.48 -5.26
N VAL A 565 19.99 -6.20 -6.22
CA VAL A 565 19.40 -7.53 -6.04
C VAL A 565 20.26 -8.57 -6.74
N GLY A 566 20.77 -9.56 -6.00
CA GLY A 566 21.57 -10.64 -6.57
C GLY A 566 20.77 -11.91 -6.84
N LEU A 567 19.53 -11.96 -6.33
CA LEU A 567 18.56 -12.99 -6.66
C LEU A 567 17.13 -12.48 -6.49
N ALA A 568 16.46 -12.18 -7.58
CA ALA A 568 15.01 -12.06 -7.61
C ALA A 568 14.42 -13.38 -8.12
N ARG A 569 13.51 -13.99 -7.37
CA ARG A 569 12.96 -15.33 -7.66
C ARG A 569 11.62 -15.22 -8.34
N LEU A 570 11.55 -15.60 -9.62
CA LEU A 570 10.28 -15.64 -10.38
C LEU A 570 9.27 -16.61 -9.79
N GLU A 571 9.71 -17.65 -9.13
CA GLU A 571 8.84 -18.67 -8.53
C GLU A 571 7.81 -18.05 -7.59
N PHE A 572 8.21 -17.08 -6.77
CA PHE A 572 7.29 -16.39 -5.87
C PHE A 572 6.24 -15.57 -6.64
N ILE A 573 6.63 -14.93 -7.75
CA ILE A 573 5.68 -14.21 -8.61
C ILE A 573 4.71 -15.21 -9.26
N LEU A 574 5.22 -16.35 -9.74
CA LEU A 574 4.39 -17.38 -10.36
C LEU A 574 3.39 -18.00 -9.39
N THR A 575 3.78 -18.21 -8.14
CA THR A 575 2.91 -18.82 -7.13
C THR A 575 1.94 -17.81 -6.51
N SER A 576 2.37 -16.62 -6.13
CA SER A 576 1.53 -15.63 -5.45
C SER A 576 0.69 -14.80 -6.42
N GLU A 577 1.32 -14.21 -7.46
CA GLU A 577 0.65 -13.27 -8.36
C GLU A 577 -0.09 -13.96 -9.51
N VAL A 578 0.49 -15.02 -10.10
CA VAL A 578 -0.13 -15.77 -11.17
C VAL A 578 -1.03 -16.88 -10.61
N GLY A 579 -0.49 -17.83 -9.84
CA GLY A 579 -1.19 -18.92 -9.17
C GLY A 579 -1.86 -19.94 -10.13
N VAL A 580 -1.57 -19.86 -11.42
CA VAL A 580 -2.12 -20.73 -12.48
C VAL A 580 -0.97 -21.25 -13.31
N HIS A 581 -1.02 -22.53 -13.67
CA HIS A 581 -0.01 -23.10 -14.56
C HIS A 581 0.00 -22.39 -15.92
N PRO A 582 1.15 -21.99 -16.46
CA PRO A 582 1.21 -21.17 -17.68
C PRO A 582 0.58 -21.85 -18.89
N LEU A 583 0.73 -23.16 -19.06
CA LEU A 583 0.08 -23.90 -20.16
C LEU A 583 -1.44 -23.97 -19.98
N ALA A 584 -1.97 -23.96 -18.75
CA ALA A 584 -3.40 -23.92 -18.50
C ALA A 584 -4.02 -22.57 -18.91
N LEU A 585 -3.26 -21.48 -18.81
CA LEU A 585 -3.66 -20.17 -19.33
C LEU A 585 -3.55 -20.12 -20.86
N LEU A 586 -2.46 -20.64 -21.38
CA LEU A 586 -2.17 -20.64 -22.83
C LEU A 586 -3.22 -21.45 -23.61
N TYR A 587 -3.56 -22.64 -23.11
CA TYR A 587 -4.48 -23.58 -23.77
C TYR A 587 -5.89 -23.58 -23.16
N ARG A 588 -6.27 -22.47 -22.51
CA ARG A 588 -7.58 -22.32 -21.84
C ARG A 588 -8.75 -22.61 -22.81
N GLN A 589 -8.67 -22.12 -24.04
CA GLN A 589 -9.72 -22.32 -25.04
C GLN A 589 -9.77 -23.78 -25.53
N GLU A 590 -8.63 -24.37 -25.82
CA GLU A 590 -8.53 -25.77 -26.27
C GLU A 590 -9.02 -26.75 -25.19
N LEU A 591 -8.78 -26.46 -23.91
CA LEU A 591 -9.32 -27.23 -22.79
C LEU A 591 -10.85 -27.11 -22.71
N GLN A 592 -11.40 -25.90 -22.95
CA GLN A 592 -12.84 -25.68 -23.00
C GLN A 592 -13.47 -26.45 -24.17
N ASP A 593 -12.88 -26.38 -25.36
CA ASP A 593 -13.35 -27.07 -26.57
C ASP A 593 -13.31 -28.60 -26.38
N PHE A 594 -12.26 -29.11 -25.72
CA PHE A 594 -12.17 -30.54 -25.34
C PHE A 594 -13.30 -30.92 -24.37
N LEU A 595 -13.55 -30.12 -23.34
CA LEU A 595 -14.64 -30.37 -22.38
C LEU A 595 -16.03 -30.36 -23.03
N GLU A 596 -16.27 -29.49 -24.03
CA GLU A 596 -17.57 -29.36 -24.69
C GLU A 596 -17.81 -30.33 -25.80
N THR A 597 -16.78 -30.72 -26.54
CA THR A 597 -16.91 -31.53 -27.76
C THR A 597 -16.31 -32.93 -27.68
N GLY A 598 -15.51 -33.19 -26.64
CA GLY A 598 -14.70 -34.42 -26.54
C GLY A 598 -13.55 -34.48 -27.56
N LYS A 599 -13.33 -33.45 -28.37
CA LYS A 599 -12.27 -33.46 -29.40
C LYS A 599 -11.00 -32.84 -28.84
N LEU A 600 -9.94 -33.63 -28.84
CA LEU A 600 -8.62 -33.16 -28.38
C LEU A 600 -7.92 -32.34 -29.46
N ALA A 601 -7.51 -31.12 -29.12
CA ALA A 601 -6.67 -30.31 -29.99
C ALA A 601 -5.27 -30.95 -30.14
N PRO A 602 -4.62 -30.87 -31.32
CA PRO A 602 -3.28 -31.45 -31.53
C PRO A 602 -2.25 -31.03 -30.48
N VAL A 603 -2.29 -29.82 -30.02
CA VAL A 603 -1.38 -29.25 -28.98
C VAL A 603 -1.57 -29.92 -27.61
N LEU A 604 -2.72 -30.46 -27.33
CA LEU A 604 -3.03 -31.18 -26.09
C LEU A 604 -2.76 -32.69 -26.19
N GLY A 605 -2.40 -33.23 -27.37
CA GLY A 605 -2.26 -34.65 -27.62
C GLY A 605 -1.29 -35.36 -26.68
N ARG A 606 -0.20 -34.70 -26.27
CA ARG A 606 0.79 -35.22 -25.33
C ARG A 606 0.29 -35.27 -23.88
N PHE A 607 -0.73 -34.52 -23.56
CA PHE A 607 -1.30 -34.42 -22.21
C PHE A 607 -2.60 -35.25 -22.05
N HIS A 608 -3.00 -35.96 -23.09
CA HIS A 608 -4.29 -36.65 -23.17
C HIS A 608 -4.55 -37.58 -21.98
N GLU A 609 -3.60 -38.45 -21.63
CA GLU A 609 -3.76 -39.41 -20.52
C GLU A 609 -3.99 -38.68 -19.17
N ARG A 610 -3.36 -37.51 -18.95
CA ARG A 610 -3.53 -36.70 -17.74
C ARG A 610 -4.88 -35.99 -17.73
N LEU A 611 -5.32 -35.49 -18.89
CA LEU A 611 -6.64 -34.87 -19.05
C LEU A 611 -7.77 -35.85 -18.79
N GLU A 612 -7.65 -37.10 -19.32
CA GLU A 612 -8.61 -38.15 -19.06
C GLU A 612 -8.61 -38.61 -17.58
N ALA A 613 -7.45 -38.65 -16.94
CA ALA A 613 -7.31 -39.07 -15.55
C ALA A 613 -7.95 -38.05 -14.58
N GLU A 614 -7.94 -36.75 -14.90
CA GLU A 614 -8.57 -35.71 -14.06
C GLU A 614 -10.09 -35.73 -14.13
N GLY A 615 -10.68 -36.09 -15.27
CA GLY A 615 -12.12 -36.18 -15.47
C GLY A 615 -12.80 -34.82 -15.77
N GLU A 616 -14.03 -34.92 -16.32
CA GLU A 616 -14.76 -33.74 -16.82
C GLU A 616 -15.18 -32.74 -15.71
N GLU A 617 -15.58 -33.26 -14.54
CA GLU A 617 -16.07 -32.42 -13.43
C GLU A 617 -14.93 -31.57 -12.85
N GLU A 618 -13.78 -32.21 -12.60
CA GLU A 618 -12.60 -31.48 -12.08
C GLU A 618 -12.06 -30.50 -13.13
N LEU A 619 -11.98 -30.88 -14.40
CA LEU A 619 -11.58 -29.98 -15.49
C LEU A 619 -12.50 -28.74 -15.55
N ARG A 620 -13.82 -28.93 -15.39
CA ARG A 620 -14.80 -27.83 -15.35
C ARG A 620 -14.55 -26.91 -14.15
N GLY A 621 -14.26 -27.51 -12.99
CA GLY A 621 -13.88 -26.79 -11.76
C GLY A 621 -12.63 -25.92 -11.96
N ILE A 622 -11.57 -26.49 -12.54
CA ILE A 622 -10.31 -25.82 -12.86
C ILE A 622 -10.56 -24.65 -13.81
N LEU A 623 -11.26 -24.87 -14.93
CA LEU A 623 -11.55 -23.81 -15.90
C LEU A 623 -12.35 -22.66 -15.28
N GLY A 624 -13.35 -22.98 -14.45
CA GLY A 624 -14.14 -21.98 -13.71
C GLY A 624 -13.28 -21.16 -12.71
N ALA A 625 -12.32 -21.80 -12.07
CA ALA A 625 -11.40 -21.11 -11.16
C ALA A 625 -10.41 -20.19 -11.92
N ILE A 626 -9.89 -20.66 -13.07
CA ILE A 626 -9.07 -19.83 -13.97
C ILE A 626 -9.85 -18.59 -14.40
N ASP A 627 -11.11 -18.74 -14.83
CA ASP A 627 -11.93 -17.61 -15.30
C ASP A 627 -12.24 -16.59 -14.19
N ARG A 628 -12.43 -17.05 -12.96
CA ARG A 628 -12.60 -16.16 -11.80
C ARG A 628 -11.32 -15.36 -11.53
N ARG A 629 -10.16 -16.04 -11.48
CA ARG A 629 -8.87 -15.39 -11.19
C ARG A 629 -8.44 -14.42 -12.28
N THR A 630 -8.79 -14.71 -13.53
CA THR A 630 -8.44 -13.90 -14.70
C THR A 630 -9.61 -13.03 -15.20
N ALA A 631 -10.56 -12.72 -14.33
CA ALA A 631 -11.84 -12.10 -14.73
C ALA A 631 -11.68 -10.76 -15.46
N ALA A 632 -10.66 -9.96 -15.10
CA ALA A 632 -10.35 -8.69 -15.74
C ALA A 632 -9.65 -8.79 -17.11
N TYR A 633 -9.37 -10.04 -17.58
CA TYR A 633 -8.62 -10.29 -18.80
C TYR A 633 -9.42 -11.14 -19.79
N ALA A 634 -9.62 -10.60 -21.00
CA ALA A 634 -10.20 -11.37 -22.10
C ALA A 634 -9.22 -12.45 -22.60
N ASP A 635 -7.96 -12.07 -22.80
CA ASP A 635 -6.85 -12.95 -23.14
C ASP A 635 -6.14 -13.43 -21.85
N LYS A 636 -6.17 -14.75 -21.61
CA LYS A 636 -5.58 -15.38 -20.43
C LYS A 636 -4.04 -15.41 -20.49
N ARG A 637 -3.46 -15.46 -21.69
CA ARG A 637 -2.03 -15.29 -21.91
C ARG A 637 -1.55 -13.93 -21.44
N GLN A 638 -2.31 -12.86 -21.77
CA GLN A 638 -1.96 -11.50 -21.35
C GLN A 638 -1.99 -11.33 -19.82
N PHE A 639 -2.84 -12.09 -19.11
CA PHE A 639 -2.82 -12.12 -17.65
C PHE A 639 -1.47 -12.58 -17.11
N PHE A 640 -0.93 -13.70 -17.61
CA PHE A 640 0.39 -14.20 -17.21
C PHE A 640 1.48 -13.19 -17.49
N VAL A 641 1.53 -12.68 -18.73
CA VAL A 641 2.56 -11.72 -19.16
C VAL A 641 2.53 -10.44 -18.33
N ASP A 642 1.34 -9.89 -18.07
CA ASP A 642 1.20 -8.67 -17.27
C ASP A 642 1.62 -8.92 -15.81
N ARG A 643 1.23 -10.04 -15.17
CA ARG A 643 1.59 -10.32 -13.77
C ARG A 643 3.09 -10.49 -13.58
N VAL A 644 3.73 -11.27 -14.46
CA VAL A 644 5.19 -11.46 -14.40
C VAL A 644 5.91 -10.13 -14.68
N MET A 645 5.50 -9.39 -15.71
CA MET A 645 6.05 -8.07 -16.02
C MET A 645 5.91 -7.09 -14.83
N GLU A 646 4.75 -7.03 -14.21
CA GLU A 646 4.46 -6.15 -13.07
C GLU A 646 5.30 -6.54 -11.85
N GLY A 647 5.35 -7.83 -11.49
CA GLY A 647 6.14 -8.28 -10.33
C GLY A 647 7.64 -8.01 -10.49
N VAL A 648 8.22 -8.37 -11.64
CA VAL A 648 9.62 -8.06 -11.93
C VAL A 648 9.84 -6.55 -12.06
N GLY A 649 8.91 -5.85 -12.72
CA GLY A 649 8.96 -4.40 -12.88
C GLY A 649 8.95 -3.65 -11.57
N LEU A 650 8.17 -4.08 -10.58
CA LEU A 650 8.15 -3.47 -9.26
C LEU A 650 9.49 -3.63 -8.53
N ILE A 651 10.10 -4.84 -8.60
CA ILE A 651 11.43 -5.06 -8.02
C ILE A 651 12.47 -4.17 -8.71
N CYS A 652 12.49 -4.15 -10.05
CA CYS A 652 13.43 -3.31 -10.80
C CYS A 652 13.23 -1.81 -10.50
N ALA A 653 11.99 -1.33 -10.41
CA ALA A 653 11.68 0.06 -10.10
C ALA A 653 12.10 0.46 -8.67
N ALA A 654 11.90 -0.43 -7.70
CA ALA A 654 12.30 -0.21 -6.29
C ALA A 654 13.82 -0.03 -6.14
N PHE A 655 14.59 -0.82 -6.88
CA PHE A 655 16.06 -0.77 -6.80
C PHE A 655 16.73 0.12 -7.85
N HIS A 656 16.00 0.68 -8.82
CA HIS A 656 16.59 1.53 -9.85
C HIS A 656 17.42 2.68 -9.24
N PRO A 657 18.65 2.97 -9.73
CA PRO A 657 19.34 2.36 -10.89
C PRO A 657 20.20 1.11 -10.54
N ARG A 658 20.16 0.61 -9.30
CA ARG A 658 20.94 -0.56 -8.85
C ARG A 658 20.51 -1.81 -9.63
N PRO A 659 21.44 -2.72 -10.00
CA PRO A 659 21.12 -3.90 -10.81
C PRO A 659 20.19 -4.87 -10.07
N VAL A 660 19.35 -5.54 -10.85
CA VAL A 660 18.41 -6.57 -10.36
C VAL A 660 18.61 -7.83 -11.20
N LEU A 661 19.23 -8.85 -10.60
CA LEU A 661 19.46 -10.15 -11.23
C LEU A 661 18.25 -11.06 -11.00
N VAL A 662 17.46 -11.26 -12.05
CA VAL A 662 16.25 -12.07 -12.03
C VAL A 662 16.58 -13.50 -12.47
N ARG A 663 16.35 -14.47 -11.61
CA ARG A 663 16.42 -15.88 -11.96
C ARG A 663 15.20 -16.28 -12.77
N LEU A 664 15.42 -16.88 -13.94
CA LEU A 664 14.35 -17.51 -14.72
C LEU A 664 13.68 -18.62 -13.90
N SER A 665 12.42 -18.95 -14.22
CA SER A 665 11.60 -19.84 -13.39
C SER A 665 12.24 -21.20 -13.14
N ASP A 666 12.40 -21.60 -11.88
CA ASP A 666 13.05 -22.84 -11.45
C ASP A 666 12.11 -23.70 -10.58
N LEU A 667 10.80 -23.67 -10.87
CA LEU A 667 9.86 -24.57 -10.22
C LEU A 667 10.09 -26.01 -10.68
N LYS A 668 10.06 -26.92 -9.72
CA LYS A 668 10.09 -28.37 -9.96
C LYS A 668 8.73 -28.84 -10.46
N SER A 669 8.66 -30.03 -11.06
CA SER A 669 7.41 -30.62 -11.56
C SER A 669 6.34 -30.75 -10.47
N ASN A 670 6.71 -31.12 -9.24
CA ASN A 670 5.78 -31.16 -8.11
C ASN A 670 5.26 -29.78 -7.73
N GLU A 671 6.10 -28.74 -7.77
CA GLU A 671 5.70 -27.36 -7.46
C GLU A 671 4.80 -26.76 -8.56
N TYR A 672 5.14 -26.96 -9.84
CA TYR A 672 4.25 -26.60 -10.95
C TYR A 672 2.91 -27.33 -10.91
N ARG A 673 2.91 -28.59 -10.44
CA ARG A 673 1.73 -29.42 -10.30
C ARG A 673 0.72 -28.84 -9.29
N GLU A 674 1.18 -28.13 -8.26
CA GLU A 674 0.32 -27.49 -7.26
C GLU A 674 -0.36 -26.20 -7.78
N LEU A 675 0.15 -25.61 -8.86
CA LEU A 675 -0.53 -24.47 -9.49
C LEU A 675 -1.86 -24.90 -10.10
N LEU A 676 -2.83 -23.99 -10.13
CA LEU A 676 -4.14 -24.26 -10.71
C LEU A 676 -4.02 -24.76 -12.16
N GLY A 677 -4.51 -25.97 -12.42
CA GLY A 677 -4.37 -26.64 -13.71
C GLY A 677 -3.02 -27.35 -13.94
N GLY A 678 -2.10 -27.32 -12.98
CA GLY A 678 -0.77 -27.94 -13.12
C GLY A 678 -0.82 -29.46 -13.30
N ARG A 679 -1.75 -30.15 -12.65
CA ARG A 679 -1.93 -31.63 -12.79
C ARG A 679 -2.22 -32.08 -14.22
N LEU A 680 -2.78 -31.19 -15.05
CA LEU A 680 -3.07 -31.47 -16.46
C LEU A 680 -1.80 -31.58 -17.31
N PHE A 681 -0.70 -30.92 -16.91
CA PHE A 681 0.51 -30.73 -17.74
C PHE A 681 1.76 -31.40 -17.13
N GLU A 682 1.83 -31.48 -15.81
CA GLU A 682 3.04 -31.91 -15.13
C GLU A 682 3.12 -33.42 -14.87
N PRO A 683 4.28 -34.03 -15.15
CA PRO A 683 4.50 -35.44 -14.81
C PRO A 683 4.61 -35.66 -13.30
N VAL A 684 4.39 -36.88 -12.86
CA VAL A 684 4.82 -37.35 -11.54
C VAL A 684 6.20 -37.94 -11.68
N GLU A 685 7.19 -37.32 -11.05
CA GLU A 685 8.59 -37.71 -11.10
C GLU A 685 9.01 -38.42 -9.80
N GLU A 686 9.84 -39.45 -9.89
CA GLU A 686 10.37 -40.14 -8.71
C GLU A 686 11.30 -39.27 -7.89
N ASN A 687 12.08 -38.39 -8.56
CA ASN A 687 12.98 -37.42 -7.91
C ASN A 687 12.90 -36.04 -8.60
N PRO A 688 11.92 -35.20 -8.22
CA PRO A 688 11.74 -33.86 -8.82
C PRO A 688 12.95 -32.92 -8.63
N MET A 689 13.81 -33.20 -7.63
CA MET A 689 14.95 -32.33 -7.30
C MET A 689 15.98 -32.26 -8.42
N ILE A 690 16.19 -33.33 -9.17
CA ILE A 690 17.21 -33.43 -10.23
C ILE A 690 16.63 -33.74 -11.60
N ALA A 691 15.31 -33.84 -11.71
CA ALA A 691 14.61 -34.23 -12.93
C ALA A 691 14.32 -33.06 -13.86
N TRP A 692 13.08 -32.83 -14.27
CA TRP A 692 12.68 -31.83 -15.26
C TRP A 692 12.51 -30.45 -14.63
N ARG A 693 13.61 -29.68 -14.52
CA ARG A 693 13.62 -28.31 -13.94
C ARG A 693 14.68 -27.42 -14.61
N GLY A 694 14.55 -26.11 -14.46
CA GLY A 694 15.49 -25.12 -14.96
C GLY A 694 15.69 -25.16 -16.48
N ALA A 695 16.91 -25.02 -16.95
CA ALA A 695 17.27 -24.90 -18.36
C ALA A 695 16.64 -25.99 -19.27
N SER A 696 16.64 -27.26 -18.82
CA SER A 696 16.08 -28.36 -19.61
C SER A 696 14.60 -28.23 -19.91
N ARG A 697 13.87 -27.51 -19.05
CA ARG A 697 12.43 -27.25 -19.24
C ARG A 697 12.18 -26.23 -20.34
N TYR A 698 13.03 -25.21 -20.45
CA TYR A 698 12.84 -24.11 -21.42
C TYR A 698 13.02 -24.56 -22.87
N VAL A 699 13.91 -25.51 -23.10
CA VAL A 699 14.21 -26.07 -24.43
C VAL A 699 13.30 -27.24 -24.79
N ASP A 700 12.52 -27.76 -23.83
CA ASP A 700 11.58 -28.85 -24.09
C ASP A 700 10.37 -28.33 -24.89
N PRO A 701 10.06 -28.95 -26.07
CA PRO A 701 8.93 -28.50 -26.91
C PRO A 701 7.58 -28.44 -26.20
N ASP A 702 7.40 -29.22 -25.11
CA ASP A 702 6.16 -29.22 -24.35
C ASP A 702 6.02 -28.02 -23.44
N PHE A 703 7.13 -27.41 -22.99
CA PHE A 703 7.13 -26.27 -22.09
C PHE A 703 7.60 -24.96 -22.75
N THR A 704 8.36 -25.00 -23.86
CA THR A 704 8.83 -23.83 -24.59
C THR A 704 7.73 -22.77 -24.80
N PRO A 705 6.47 -23.10 -25.15
CA PRO A 705 5.42 -22.09 -25.32
C PRO A 705 5.09 -21.32 -24.00
N ALA A 706 5.26 -21.96 -22.83
CA ALA A 706 5.12 -21.33 -21.54
C ALA A 706 6.32 -20.41 -21.24
N PHE A 707 7.54 -20.87 -21.53
CA PHE A 707 8.75 -20.08 -21.38
C PHE A 707 8.76 -18.85 -22.31
N GLU A 708 8.20 -18.95 -23.50
CA GLU A 708 8.01 -17.81 -24.40
C GLU A 708 7.14 -16.70 -23.79
N MET A 709 6.11 -17.03 -23.00
CA MET A 709 5.32 -16.02 -22.29
C MET A 709 6.12 -15.34 -21.19
N GLU A 710 7.01 -16.07 -20.50
CA GLU A 710 7.95 -15.54 -19.52
C GLU A 710 8.92 -14.53 -20.18
N CYS A 711 9.50 -14.93 -21.32
CA CYS A 711 10.37 -14.05 -22.13
C CYS A 711 9.63 -12.79 -22.59
N ASP A 712 8.38 -12.90 -23.06
CA ASP A 712 7.56 -11.78 -23.45
C ASP A 712 7.35 -10.79 -22.27
N ALA A 713 7.10 -11.31 -21.06
CA ALA A 713 6.97 -10.49 -19.87
C ALA A 713 8.25 -9.73 -19.52
N LEU A 714 9.39 -10.42 -19.49
CA LEU A 714 10.70 -9.86 -19.18
C LEU A 714 11.13 -8.80 -20.23
N ARG A 715 10.84 -9.06 -21.50
CA ARG A 715 11.06 -8.08 -22.57
C ARG A 715 10.24 -6.80 -22.37
N LEU A 716 9.00 -6.92 -21.87
CA LEU A 716 8.13 -5.77 -21.60
C LEU A 716 8.62 -4.95 -20.40
N VAL A 717 9.32 -5.53 -19.42
CA VAL A 717 9.97 -4.77 -18.35
C VAL A 717 10.92 -3.72 -18.92
N LYS A 718 11.74 -4.07 -19.91
CA LYS A 718 12.59 -3.09 -20.60
C LYS A 718 11.81 -2.16 -21.53
N ARG A 719 11.02 -2.72 -22.46
CA ARG A 719 10.42 -1.94 -23.56
C ARG A 719 9.23 -1.09 -23.15
N ARG A 720 8.40 -1.58 -22.23
CA ARG A 720 7.17 -0.90 -21.82
C ARG A 720 7.35 -0.06 -20.57
N LEU A 721 8.12 -0.58 -19.61
CA LEU A 721 8.37 0.12 -18.35
C LEU A 721 9.62 1.01 -18.41
N GLY A 722 10.58 0.73 -19.32
CA GLY A 722 11.82 1.49 -19.46
C GLY A 722 12.87 1.17 -18.40
N LEU A 723 12.78 0.00 -17.75
CA LEU A 723 13.69 -0.44 -16.69
C LEU A 723 14.91 -1.12 -17.29
N GLU A 724 16.06 -0.46 -17.21
CA GLU A 724 17.32 -0.88 -17.83
C GLU A 724 18.20 -1.71 -16.89
N ASN A 725 17.89 -1.71 -15.59
CA ASN A 725 18.63 -2.40 -14.54
C ASN A 725 18.28 -3.89 -14.39
N LEU A 726 17.52 -4.45 -15.31
CA LEU A 726 17.18 -5.87 -15.39
C LEU A 726 18.37 -6.68 -15.91
N GLU A 727 18.80 -7.69 -15.16
CA GLU A 727 19.73 -8.74 -15.56
C GLU A 727 19.06 -10.11 -15.41
N LEU A 728 19.46 -11.11 -16.17
CA LEU A 728 18.86 -12.45 -16.14
C LEU A 728 19.87 -13.52 -15.69
N MET A 729 19.34 -14.55 -15.03
CA MET A 729 20.14 -15.70 -14.57
C MET A 729 19.46 -17.01 -14.95
N VAL A 730 20.19 -17.88 -15.62
CA VAL A 730 19.75 -19.23 -16.01
C VAL A 730 20.01 -20.22 -14.89
N PRO A 731 18.98 -20.84 -14.30
CA PRO A 731 19.13 -21.84 -13.24
C PRO A 731 19.31 -23.25 -13.81
N PHE A 732 19.90 -24.11 -13.04
CA PHE A 732 19.96 -25.58 -13.18
C PHE A 732 20.31 -26.05 -14.61
N CYS A 733 21.30 -25.41 -15.22
CA CYS A 733 21.81 -25.73 -16.55
C CYS A 733 22.89 -26.81 -16.45
N ARG A 734 22.68 -27.96 -17.09
CA ARG A 734 23.48 -29.17 -16.89
C ARG A 734 24.70 -29.26 -17.80
N SER A 735 24.57 -28.72 -19.03
CA SER A 735 25.66 -28.77 -20.01
C SER A 735 25.80 -27.45 -20.78
N PRO A 736 27.01 -27.15 -21.32
CA PRO A 736 27.20 -25.97 -22.17
C PRO A 736 26.29 -25.96 -23.40
N GLU A 737 25.97 -27.12 -23.97
CA GLU A 737 25.09 -27.27 -25.13
C GLU A 737 23.64 -26.83 -24.77
N GLU A 738 23.11 -27.32 -23.65
CA GLU A 738 21.81 -26.88 -23.11
C GLU A 738 21.79 -25.36 -22.86
N GLY A 739 22.88 -24.83 -22.30
CA GLY A 739 23.06 -23.40 -22.07
C GLY A 739 23.04 -22.57 -23.35
N ALA A 740 23.70 -23.05 -24.40
CA ALA A 740 23.69 -22.41 -25.73
C ALA A 740 22.28 -22.36 -26.33
N GLU A 741 21.49 -23.45 -26.20
CA GLU A 741 20.09 -23.47 -26.68
C GLU A 741 19.24 -22.44 -25.93
N VAL A 742 19.34 -22.36 -24.59
CA VAL A 742 18.64 -21.37 -23.78
C VAL A 742 19.03 -19.94 -24.15
N SER A 743 20.33 -19.67 -24.31
CA SER A 743 20.83 -18.35 -24.74
C SER A 743 20.29 -17.97 -26.12
N GLY A 744 20.21 -18.94 -27.04
CA GLY A 744 19.59 -18.75 -28.36
C GLY A 744 18.14 -18.36 -28.29
N LEU A 745 17.35 -19.09 -27.46
CA LEU A 745 15.93 -18.77 -27.25
C LEU A 745 15.73 -17.36 -26.64
N LEU A 746 16.56 -16.98 -25.67
CA LEU A 746 16.52 -15.63 -25.07
C LEU A 746 16.87 -14.55 -26.10
N ALA A 747 17.91 -14.76 -26.91
CA ALA A 747 18.33 -13.83 -27.96
C ALA A 747 17.24 -13.64 -29.02
N ASP A 748 16.63 -14.73 -29.50
CA ASP A 748 15.52 -14.73 -30.46
C ASP A 748 14.31 -13.93 -29.94
N ARG A 749 14.15 -13.87 -28.62
CA ARG A 749 13.09 -13.08 -27.94
C ARG A 749 13.51 -11.67 -27.56
N GLY A 750 14.72 -11.25 -27.93
CA GLY A 750 15.23 -9.91 -27.63
C GLY A 750 15.62 -9.72 -26.16
N LEU A 751 16.18 -10.75 -25.54
CA LEU A 751 16.65 -10.79 -24.14
C LEU A 751 18.13 -11.22 -24.08
N GLY A 752 18.93 -10.96 -25.11
CA GLY A 752 20.38 -11.22 -25.14
C GLY A 752 21.20 -9.94 -25.15
N ALA A 753 22.50 -10.09 -25.38
CA ALA A 753 23.48 -9.01 -25.42
C ALA A 753 23.13 -7.90 -26.41
N GLU A 754 22.54 -8.21 -27.58
CA GLU A 754 22.09 -7.22 -28.56
C GLU A 754 20.96 -6.31 -28.02
N ALA A 755 20.21 -6.78 -27.02
CA ALA A 755 19.17 -6.01 -26.33
C ALA A 755 19.68 -5.35 -25.05
N ASP A 756 20.99 -5.38 -24.80
CA ASP A 756 21.62 -4.89 -23.58
C ASP A 756 21.05 -5.53 -22.31
N VAL A 757 20.85 -6.87 -22.34
CA VAL A 757 20.48 -7.67 -21.19
C VAL A 757 21.66 -8.55 -20.81
N ARG A 758 22.20 -8.34 -19.60
CA ARG A 758 23.29 -9.16 -19.09
C ARG A 758 22.76 -10.54 -18.68
N LEU A 759 23.46 -11.59 -19.12
CA LEU A 759 23.12 -12.97 -18.82
C LEU A 759 24.14 -13.57 -17.85
N SER A 760 23.66 -14.18 -16.80
CA SER A 760 24.45 -14.93 -15.81
C SER A 760 24.02 -16.38 -15.74
N LEU A 761 24.92 -17.25 -15.31
CA LEU A 761 24.64 -18.64 -14.99
C LEU A 761 24.52 -18.81 -13.46
N MET A 762 23.54 -19.55 -13.00
CA MET A 762 23.50 -20.03 -11.62
C MET A 762 24.41 -21.25 -11.49
N ILE A 763 25.47 -21.11 -10.70
CA ILE A 763 26.49 -22.11 -10.49
C ILE A 763 26.07 -22.98 -9.31
N GLU A 764 25.41 -24.08 -9.60
CA GLU A 764 24.77 -24.93 -8.59
C GLU A 764 24.91 -26.43 -8.87
N LEU A 765 25.61 -26.76 -9.98
CA LEU A 765 25.97 -28.12 -10.35
C LEU A 765 27.49 -28.24 -10.44
N PRO A 766 28.10 -29.40 -10.08
CA PRO A 766 29.54 -29.66 -10.26
C PRO A 766 30.04 -29.44 -11.71
N SER A 767 29.19 -29.73 -12.71
CA SER A 767 29.49 -29.47 -14.13
C SER A 767 29.70 -27.97 -14.40
N ASN A 768 28.95 -27.09 -13.76
CA ASN A 768 29.08 -25.63 -13.94
C ASN A 768 30.44 -25.12 -13.46
N VAL A 769 31.06 -25.78 -12.48
CA VAL A 769 32.39 -25.46 -11.97
C VAL A 769 33.50 -26.09 -12.83
N ILE A 770 33.35 -27.36 -13.14
CA ILE A 770 34.36 -28.14 -13.88
C ILE A 770 34.52 -27.65 -15.33
N GLU A 771 33.40 -27.32 -15.97
CA GLU A 771 33.31 -26.86 -17.36
C GLU A 771 33.08 -25.33 -17.48
N ALA A 772 33.39 -24.54 -16.45
CA ALA A 772 33.10 -23.12 -16.36
C ALA A 772 33.48 -22.32 -17.63
N ASP A 773 34.67 -22.52 -18.14
CA ASP A 773 35.15 -21.82 -19.37
C ASP A 773 34.30 -22.17 -20.58
N ARG A 774 33.80 -23.43 -20.70
CA ARG A 774 32.89 -23.85 -21.79
C ARG A 774 31.51 -23.21 -21.67
N PHE A 775 30.95 -23.14 -20.46
CA PHE A 775 29.68 -22.45 -20.20
C PHE A 775 29.77 -20.95 -20.56
N ILE A 776 30.88 -20.30 -20.14
CA ILE A 776 31.11 -18.87 -20.41
C ILE A 776 31.09 -18.61 -21.91
N ASP A 777 31.82 -19.44 -22.68
CA ASP A 777 31.93 -19.28 -24.15
C ASP A 777 30.61 -19.66 -24.85
N ALA A 778 29.94 -20.72 -24.43
CA ALA A 778 28.73 -21.23 -25.09
C ALA A 778 27.50 -20.32 -24.89
N MET A 779 27.40 -19.65 -23.75
CA MET A 779 26.27 -18.81 -23.37
C MET A 779 26.54 -17.30 -23.54
N ASP A 780 27.76 -16.89 -23.88
CA ASP A 780 28.18 -15.47 -23.89
C ASP A 780 27.88 -14.77 -22.56
N LEU A 781 28.32 -15.38 -21.44
CA LEU A 781 27.98 -14.94 -20.11
C LEU A 781 28.65 -13.62 -19.73
N SER A 782 27.88 -12.74 -19.11
CA SER A 782 28.36 -11.50 -18.46
C SER A 782 28.81 -11.71 -17.02
N GLY A 783 28.42 -12.83 -16.40
CA GLY A 783 28.74 -13.13 -15.01
C GLY A 783 28.20 -14.48 -14.54
N GLY A 784 28.33 -14.74 -13.25
CA GLY A 784 27.79 -15.93 -12.60
C GLY A 784 27.36 -15.67 -11.17
N SER A 785 26.49 -16.52 -10.63
CA SER A 785 26.09 -16.46 -9.23
C SER A 785 26.00 -17.86 -8.64
N ILE A 786 26.68 -18.07 -7.51
CA ILE A 786 26.77 -19.41 -6.87
C ILE A 786 25.49 -19.69 -6.09
N GLY A 787 24.76 -20.73 -6.50
CA GLY A 787 23.62 -21.29 -5.78
C GLY A 787 24.07 -22.31 -4.74
N SER A 788 24.52 -21.86 -3.56
CA SER A 788 25.17 -22.73 -2.57
C SER A 788 24.30 -23.89 -2.09
N ASN A 789 22.98 -23.73 -2.06
CA ASN A 789 22.06 -24.75 -1.56
C ASN A 789 22.04 -25.99 -2.48
N ASP A 790 21.77 -25.77 -3.78
CA ASP A 790 21.75 -26.86 -4.77
C ASP A 790 23.17 -27.39 -5.04
N LEU A 791 24.20 -26.54 -4.91
CA LEU A 791 25.59 -26.99 -5.02
C LEU A 791 25.96 -27.99 -3.90
N VAL A 792 25.59 -27.73 -2.65
CA VAL A 792 25.77 -28.68 -1.53
C VAL A 792 25.06 -29.98 -1.83
N GLN A 793 23.79 -29.89 -2.24
CA GLN A 793 22.95 -31.04 -2.57
C GLN A 793 23.57 -31.93 -3.68
N THR A 794 24.06 -31.31 -4.74
CA THR A 794 24.57 -32.02 -5.90
C THR A 794 26.01 -32.56 -5.70
N VAL A 795 26.83 -31.87 -4.91
CA VAL A 795 28.18 -32.33 -4.57
C VAL A 795 28.16 -33.56 -3.64
N TYR A 796 27.25 -33.57 -2.68
CA TYR A 796 27.13 -34.65 -1.69
C TYR A 796 26.03 -35.66 -2.00
N ALA A 797 25.24 -35.44 -3.05
CA ALA A 797 24.06 -36.22 -3.42
C ALA A 797 23.08 -36.44 -2.26
N VAL A 798 22.81 -35.38 -1.49
CA VAL A 798 21.87 -35.38 -0.35
C VAL A 798 20.66 -34.54 -0.68
N SER A 799 19.48 -34.93 -0.19
CA SER A 799 18.30 -34.09 -0.30
C SER A 799 18.36 -32.97 0.73
N ARG A 800 18.03 -31.74 0.31
CA ARG A 800 17.95 -30.58 1.19
C ARG A 800 16.81 -30.69 2.21
N ASP A 801 15.71 -31.31 1.79
CA ASP A 801 14.45 -31.31 2.55
C ASP A 801 14.28 -32.61 3.38
N ASP A 802 15.21 -33.58 3.25
CA ASP A 802 15.18 -34.87 3.95
C ASP A 802 16.55 -35.25 4.48
N LEU A 803 16.95 -34.59 5.57
CA LEU A 803 18.22 -34.83 6.29
C LEU A 803 18.07 -35.86 7.42
N GLU A 804 16.89 -36.35 7.72
CA GLU A 804 16.65 -37.27 8.85
C GLU A 804 17.43 -38.59 8.72
N GLY A 805 17.73 -39.03 7.52
CA GLY A 805 18.52 -40.23 7.23
C GLY A 805 20.03 -40.02 7.23
N TYR A 806 20.55 -38.78 7.21
CA TYR A 806 21.97 -38.49 7.08
C TYR A 806 22.59 -38.02 8.38
N ARG A 807 23.51 -38.81 8.94
CA ARG A 807 24.08 -38.56 10.26
C ARG A 807 25.13 -37.43 10.32
N HIS A 808 25.62 -36.96 9.18
CA HIS A 808 26.69 -35.95 9.12
C HIS A 808 26.13 -34.68 8.46
N ALA A 809 26.12 -33.60 9.20
CA ALA A 809 25.72 -32.31 8.64
C ALA A 809 26.67 -31.89 7.53
N VAL A 810 26.15 -31.62 6.35
CA VAL A 810 26.88 -31.05 5.22
C VAL A 810 26.25 -29.70 4.86
N ASP A 811 27.06 -28.69 4.69
CA ASP A 811 26.67 -27.36 4.32
C ASP A 811 27.74 -26.66 3.46
N ALA A 812 27.58 -25.38 3.18
CA ALA A 812 28.53 -24.62 2.38
C ALA A 812 29.95 -24.50 3.01
N ARG A 813 30.11 -24.83 4.29
CA ARG A 813 31.41 -24.87 4.98
C ARG A 813 32.18 -26.18 4.76
N SER A 814 31.51 -27.18 4.20
CA SER A 814 32.12 -28.47 3.92
C SER A 814 33.24 -28.34 2.89
N PRO A 815 34.40 -29.01 3.10
CA PRO A 815 35.62 -28.78 2.30
C PRO A 815 35.43 -28.98 0.78
N ALA A 816 34.61 -29.93 0.36
CA ALA A 816 34.32 -30.16 -1.06
C ALA A 816 33.55 -28.99 -1.69
N VAL A 817 32.58 -28.44 -0.97
CA VAL A 817 31.79 -27.30 -1.43
C VAL A 817 32.63 -26.03 -1.45
N GLN A 818 33.39 -25.75 -0.40
CA GLN A 818 34.34 -24.63 -0.37
C GLN A 818 35.34 -24.68 -1.52
N ARG A 819 35.83 -25.87 -1.86
CA ARG A 819 36.72 -26.05 -3.01
C ARG A 819 36.01 -25.71 -4.32
N MET A 820 34.78 -26.19 -4.54
CA MET A 820 34.00 -25.87 -5.72
C MET A 820 33.72 -24.37 -5.82
N ILE A 821 33.37 -23.72 -4.72
CA ILE A 821 33.15 -22.27 -4.65
C ILE A 821 34.41 -21.51 -5.06
N ALA A 822 35.58 -21.87 -4.50
CA ALA A 822 36.83 -21.22 -4.80
C ALA A 822 37.27 -21.42 -6.28
N ASP A 823 37.07 -22.62 -6.82
CA ASP A 823 37.40 -22.94 -8.20
C ASP A 823 36.47 -22.17 -9.19
N ALA A 824 35.17 -22.03 -8.87
CA ALA A 824 34.23 -21.23 -9.64
C ALA A 824 34.65 -19.75 -9.64
N ILE A 825 34.91 -19.16 -8.46
CA ILE A 825 35.38 -17.77 -8.34
C ILE A 825 36.63 -17.55 -9.18
N SER A 826 37.62 -18.45 -9.07
CA SER A 826 38.85 -18.37 -9.83
C SER A 826 38.62 -18.43 -11.35
N ALA A 827 37.70 -19.28 -11.83
CA ALA A 827 37.41 -19.42 -13.26
C ALA A 827 36.82 -18.13 -13.86
N TYR A 828 35.81 -17.57 -13.22
CA TYR A 828 35.17 -16.32 -13.70
C TYR A 828 36.11 -15.12 -13.64
N ARG A 829 36.86 -14.99 -12.54
CA ARG A 829 37.83 -13.91 -12.39
C ARG A 829 38.95 -13.96 -13.46
N ARG A 830 39.44 -15.16 -13.80
CA ARG A 830 40.44 -15.28 -14.91
C ARG A 830 39.91 -14.76 -16.24
N ARG A 831 38.58 -14.82 -16.45
CA ARG A 831 37.88 -14.31 -17.63
C ARG A 831 37.49 -12.83 -17.51
N GLY A 832 37.79 -12.18 -16.37
CA GLY A 832 37.43 -10.79 -16.10
C GLY A 832 35.92 -10.59 -15.89
N LEU A 833 35.21 -11.65 -15.51
CA LEU A 833 33.76 -11.63 -15.27
C LEU A 833 33.44 -11.50 -13.78
N GLU A 834 32.29 -10.86 -13.50
CA GLU A 834 31.73 -10.78 -12.15
C GLU A 834 31.18 -12.15 -11.70
N ILE A 835 31.40 -12.49 -10.44
CA ILE A 835 30.84 -13.67 -9.82
C ILE A 835 30.32 -13.32 -8.43
N GLY A 836 29.06 -13.65 -8.17
CA GLY A 836 28.41 -13.50 -6.88
C GLY A 836 28.04 -14.84 -6.24
N ILE A 837 27.44 -14.76 -5.06
CA ILE A 837 26.77 -15.88 -4.39
C ILE A 837 25.34 -15.43 -4.02
N CYS A 838 24.35 -16.30 -4.21
CA CYS A 838 22.95 -15.99 -3.92
C CYS A 838 22.24 -17.08 -3.08
N GLY A 839 22.95 -18.08 -2.63
CA GLY A 839 22.46 -19.07 -1.68
C GLY A 839 22.30 -18.50 -0.27
N GLN A 840 21.77 -19.30 0.63
CA GLN A 840 21.53 -18.89 2.02
C GLN A 840 22.79 -18.90 2.90
N ALA A 841 23.86 -19.56 2.46
CA ALA A 841 25.04 -19.76 3.27
C ALA A 841 25.63 -18.49 3.92
N PRO A 842 25.74 -17.33 3.25
CA PRO A 842 26.22 -16.11 3.91
C PRO A 842 25.29 -15.57 4.99
N SER A 843 23.98 -15.78 4.85
CA SER A 843 22.98 -15.39 5.85
C SER A 843 22.95 -16.36 7.03
N ASP A 844 23.09 -17.66 6.77
CA ASP A 844 23.09 -18.70 7.82
C ASP A 844 24.38 -18.67 8.67
N HIS A 845 25.51 -18.24 8.06
CA HIS A 845 26.83 -18.19 8.70
C HIS A 845 27.55 -16.85 8.45
N PRO A 846 27.00 -15.74 8.97
CA PRO A 846 27.50 -14.39 8.69
C PRO A 846 28.92 -14.14 9.18
N ASP A 847 29.40 -14.89 10.20
CA ASP A 847 30.74 -14.74 10.76
C ASP A 847 31.83 -15.45 9.96
N GLU A 848 31.50 -16.53 9.23
CA GLU A 848 32.50 -17.42 8.61
C GLU A 848 32.53 -17.30 7.07
N ILE A 849 31.37 -17.45 6.44
CA ILE A 849 31.25 -17.55 4.98
C ILE A 849 31.62 -16.25 4.26
N PRO A 850 31.18 -15.05 4.70
CA PRO A 850 31.59 -13.81 4.03
C PRO A 850 33.10 -13.61 4.02
N ALA A 851 33.79 -13.88 5.12
CA ALA A 851 35.24 -13.77 5.21
C ALA A 851 35.97 -14.76 4.28
N PHE A 852 35.46 -15.99 4.13
CA PHE A 852 35.99 -16.96 3.17
C PHE A 852 35.80 -16.46 1.73
N LEU A 853 34.62 -15.95 1.37
CA LEU A 853 34.29 -15.46 0.02
C LEU A 853 35.15 -14.24 -0.37
N VAL A 854 35.34 -13.29 0.55
CA VAL A 854 36.23 -12.13 0.35
C VAL A 854 37.64 -12.58 0.06
N ARG A 855 38.19 -13.55 0.84
CA ARG A 855 39.55 -14.11 0.56
C ARG A 855 39.65 -14.81 -0.80
N CYS A 856 38.55 -15.41 -1.31
CA CYS A 856 38.52 -15.97 -2.67
C CYS A 856 38.40 -14.91 -3.74
N GLY A 857 38.06 -13.66 -3.38
CA GLY A 857 37.90 -12.52 -4.26
C GLY A 857 36.54 -12.49 -4.97
N ILE A 858 35.46 -12.81 -4.29
CA ILE A 858 34.10 -12.73 -4.83
C ILE A 858 33.75 -11.28 -5.15
N SER A 859 32.90 -11.06 -6.18
CA SER A 859 32.45 -9.72 -6.59
C SER A 859 31.25 -9.21 -5.77
N SER A 860 30.34 -10.11 -5.42
CA SER A 860 29.13 -9.75 -4.64
C SER A 860 28.63 -10.89 -3.76
N ILE A 861 27.99 -10.52 -2.66
CA ILE A 861 27.36 -11.45 -1.71
C ILE A 861 25.89 -11.05 -1.58
N SER A 862 24.98 -11.95 -1.95
CA SER A 862 23.57 -11.73 -1.77
C SER A 862 23.07 -12.41 -0.52
N VAL A 863 22.28 -11.68 0.24
CA VAL A 863 21.79 -12.09 1.56
C VAL A 863 20.29 -11.80 1.70
N THR A 864 19.67 -12.39 2.69
CA THR A 864 18.31 -12.02 3.08
C THR A 864 18.30 -10.63 3.72
N PRO A 865 17.20 -9.86 3.62
CA PRO A 865 17.15 -8.49 4.15
C PRO A 865 17.49 -8.37 5.64
N ASP A 866 17.15 -9.38 6.44
CA ASP A 866 17.40 -9.45 7.89
C ASP A 866 18.89 -9.53 8.27
N THR A 867 19.71 -10.17 7.43
CA THR A 867 21.15 -10.35 7.69
C THR A 867 22.03 -9.37 6.92
N ALA A 868 21.43 -8.46 6.14
CA ALA A 868 22.20 -7.58 5.24
C ALA A 868 23.22 -6.69 5.96
N LEU A 869 22.88 -6.19 7.15
CA LEU A 869 23.76 -5.32 7.93
C LEU A 869 24.90 -6.11 8.60
N ASP A 870 24.60 -7.29 9.15
CA ASP A 870 25.59 -8.15 9.78
C ASP A 870 26.64 -8.62 8.79
N VAL A 871 26.19 -9.07 7.62
CA VAL A 871 27.10 -9.48 6.53
C VAL A 871 27.89 -8.29 6.00
N ARG A 872 27.30 -7.09 5.91
CA ARG A 872 28.01 -5.88 5.52
C ARG A 872 29.16 -5.57 6.47
N LEU A 873 28.94 -5.69 7.78
CA LEU A 873 29.98 -5.50 8.80
C LEU A 873 31.05 -6.60 8.74
N ALA A 874 30.66 -7.85 8.55
CA ALA A 874 31.57 -8.97 8.40
C ALA A 874 32.50 -8.83 7.18
N VAL A 875 31.93 -8.37 6.05
CA VAL A 875 32.68 -8.07 4.81
C VAL A 875 33.66 -6.92 5.05
N ALA A 876 33.23 -5.83 5.68
CA ALA A 876 34.08 -4.69 5.99
C ALA A 876 35.29 -5.11 6.82
N LYS A 877 35.06 -5.95 7.83
CA LYS A 877 36.15 -6.52 8.66
C LYS A 877 37.10 -7.40 7.85
N ALA A 878 36.59 -8.30 7.03
CA ALA A 878 37.36 -9.19 6.20
C ALA A 878 38.22 -8.45 5.17
N GLU A 879 37.70 -7.39 4.56
CA GLU A 879 38.47 -6.53 3.64
C GLU A 879 39.56 -5.73 4.35
N ALA A 880 39.30 -5.20 5.56
CA ALA A 880 40.29 -4.53 6.37
C ALA A 880 41.42 -5.48 6.78
N GLU A 881 41.12 -6.71 7.18
CA GLU A 881 42.09 -7.76 7.47
C GLU A 881 42.92 -8.11 6.22
N ALA A 882 42.30 -8.22 5.06
CA ALA A 882 43.00 -8.50 3.80
C ALA A 882 43.96 -7.37 3.37
N ARG A 883 43.64 -6.12 3.70
CA ARG A 883 44.51 -4.95 3.46
C ARG A 883 45.60 -4.77 4.49
N GLY A 884 45.63 -5.57 5.56
CA GLY A 884 46.61 -5.47 6.63
C GLY A 884 46.35 -4.31 7.61
N GLU A 885 45.15 -3.77 7.64
CA GLU A 885 44.74 -2.65 8.50
C GLU A 885 44.22 -3.13 9.88
N GLY A 886 44.26 -4.43 10.16
CA GLY A 886 43.79 -5.06 11.40
C GLY A 886 44.70 -4.81 12.61
N GLY A 887 44.76 -3.59 13.11
CA GLY A 887 45.35 -3.25 14.40
C GLY A 887 44.33 -3.50 15.52
N GLU A 888 44.79 -4.18 16.57
CA GLU A 888 44.05 -4.56 17.77
C GLU A 888 43.16 -3.43 18.32
N HIS A 889 41.88 -3.65 18.33
CA HIS A 889 40.99 -2.91 19.24
C HIS A 889 41.09 -3.54 20.64
N PRO A 890 41.31 -2.73 21.68
CA PRO A 890 41.36 -3.27 23.06
C PRO A 890 39.99 -3.81 23.44
N ARG A 891 39.98 -5.06 23.85
CA ARG A 891 38.85 -5.71 24.50
C ARG A 891 38.44 -4.87 25.72
N SER A 892 37.27 -4.28 25.70
CA SER A 892 36.62 -3.83 26.91
C SER A 892 36.21 -5.06 27.72
N GLU A 893 36.80 -5.19 28.90
CA GLU A 893 36.41 -6.18 29.91
C GLU A 893 34.91 -5.95 30.27
N PRO A 894 34.16 -7.04 30.49
CA PRO A 894 32.80 -6.90 30.99
C PRO A 894 32.87 -6.51 32.46
N ASP A 895 32.31 -5.37 32.82
CA ASP A 895 32.03 -5.02 34.22
C ASP A 895 30.97 -5.99 34.75
N VAL A 896 31.43 -6.77 35.75
CA VAL A 896 30.59 -7.58 36.63
C VAL A 896 30.08 -6.70 37.75
N ALA A 897 28.81 -6.40 37.76
CA ALA A 897 28.01 -6.18 38.96
C ALA A 897 26.51 -6.28 38.65
#